data_41db2f8649583b2d5b417be275677f69
#
_entry.id   41db2f8649583b2d5b417be275677f69
#
_cell.length_a   1.000
_cell.length_b   1.000
_cell.length_c   1.000
_cell.angle_alpha   90.00
_cell.angle_beta   90.00
_cell.angle_gamma   90.00
#
_symmetry.space_group_name_H-M   'P 1'
#
loop_
_entity.id
_entity.type
_entity.pdbx_description
1 polymer ?
#
loop_
_entity_poly.entity_id
_entity_poly.type
_entity_poly.pdbx_seq_one_letter_code
_entity_poly.pdbx_strand_id
1 'polypeptide(L)'
;MEEIKNTDCNLMTGLTSEEVEARVKSGLVNGLQTIKTKSVLRILIDNTFTFFNFVFFVMAIIVAAFSGFDEDGMGNYGFVILCVCNTLIGIVQELRAKHTMDKLSLISAPKVRVIRDGEEKEIAVKNVVMDDVTILQAGHQICADSVVVEGSIEVNESLITGEPDAIVKHAGDSLMSGSYVVSGRAKAKVVHVGMDNFAMKISAGAKYFKKPVSVIKNSLNKIVKTMSVVIVPLGIALFSVKYYIQGNVMNSTVLTTIGSLVGMIPSGLVALTSVVFCLSVIRLARHHTLAQDMYCVETLARVDVLCLDKTGTITEGSMEIHGIKTVDLSEDEFCRHLKNLSDAVKDENATAAAVKNYVGQYEAAGEVSVVVPFSSDRKWSGAVIDGRSYVLGAPEFVFPNTAEEIKAITREKAEEGLRVLVLASSDVEIIGHSLPDGLKAEGFIFIADKIRKEAPDTLQYFRDQGVTVKIISGDNPVTVRAVAKRAGLSDCDSIIDMSTLKTDEEVIDAAEKYTIFGRVLPDQKLLLVKALKANGHTVAMTGDGVNDVLALKESDCSIAMASGSDAAKNVSSLVLLDSNFASMPKVVAEGRRSINNLERSASLFLVKTGYNLLIALLFLIVPSILPFEPRHLTLLGGVTIGIPSGILALEPNKNRVEGRFLPKVIMNAVPGIVTVMAGIIAIVITTQTILTGLSPDEQHALYFLATVFAGYLFVFKSCWPFNLLHAVLFVGVIALLVLCYFVQLSFIDIQSFFGLYRGITPAMWKVLAVVWSILVVVFAAMWALDKKYNVRFQTTVGDIEDKIDLRHEEVLKKREAKKAERKAKKSL
;
A
#
# COMPACT_ATOMS: atom_id res chain seq x y z
N MET A 1 -20.33 -20.37 35.50
CA MET A 1 -20.23 -19.17 34.63
C MET A 1 -21.03 -17.96 35.10
N GLU A 2 -22.06 -18.13 35.92
CA GLU A 2 -22.85 -17.03 36.48
C GLU A 2 -22.15 -16.26 37.61
N GLU A 3 -21.28 -16.91 38.39
CA GLU A 3 -20.59 -16.28 39.55
C GLU A 3 -19.50 -15.26 39.18
N ILE A 4 -18.98 -15.28 37.93
CA ILE A 4 -17.95 -14.32 37.50
C ILE A 4 -18.56 -13.02 36.92
N LYS A 5 -19.87 -13.00 36.65
CA LYS A 5 -20.56 -11.89 36.02
C LYS A 5 -20.79 -10.63 36.86
N ASN A 6 -20.52 -10.65 38.15
CA ASN A 6 -20.88 -9.56 39.07
C ASN A 6 -19.88 -9.33 40.20
N THR A 7 -18.58 -9.29 39.87
CA THR A 7 -17.61 -8.77 40.85
C THR A 7 -17.56 -7.25 40.72
N ASP A 8 -17.92 -6.56 41.79
CA ASP A 8 -17.70 -5.12 41.98
C ASP A 8 -16.18 -4.87 41.96
N CYS A 9 -15.66 -4.60 40.76
CA CYS A 9 -14.25 -4.23 40.58
C CYS A 9 -14.01 -2.89 41.26
N ASN A 10 -13.08 -2.86 42.22
CA ASN A 10 -12.73 -1.61 42.87
C ASN A 10 -12.09 -0.65 41.82
N LEU A 11 -12.75 0.47 41.55
CA LEU A 11 -12.36 1.45 40.54
C LEU A 11 -10.97 2.07 40.78
N MET A 12 -10.46 2.01 41.99
CA MET A 12 -9.18 2.56 42.42
C MET A 12 -8.03 1.55 42.22
N THR A 13 -8.29 0.28 42.48
CA THR A 13 -7.24 -0.77 42.44
C THR A 13 -7.27 -1.59 41.13
N GLY A 14 -8.42 -1.60 40.41
CA GLY A 14 -8.61 -2.47 39.25
C GLY A 14 -8.63 -3.96 39.66
N LEU A 15 -8.43 -4.83 38.66
CA LEU A 15 -8.32 -6.28 38.87
C LEU A 15 -6.94 -6.66 39.42
N THR A 16 -6.91 -7.66 40.29
CA THR A 16 -5.64 -8.28 40.70
C THR A 16 -5.09 -9.22 39.63
N SER A 17 -3.80 -9.51 39.69
CA SER A 17 -3.15 -10.43 38.74
C SER A 17 -3.79 -11.83 38.73
N GLU A 18 -4.26 -12.31 39.86
CA GLU A 18 -4.97 -13.62 40.00
C GLU A 18 -6.34 -13.58 39.30
N GLU A 19 -7.09 -12.51 39.49
CA GLU A 19 -8.38 -12.32 38.83
C GLU A 19 -8.26 -12.20 37.31
N VAL A 20 -7.21 -11.54 36.83
CA VAL A 20 -6.89 -11.46 35.38
C VAL A 20 -6.60 -12.87 34.83
N GLU A 21 -5.79 -13.66 35.56
CA GLU A 21 -5.45 -15.02 35.11
C GLU A 21 -6.67 -15.93 35.06
N ALA A 22 -7.58 -15.81 36.05
CA ALA A 22 -8.84 -16.52 36.06
C ALA A 22 -9.71 -16.19 34.84
N ARG A 23 -9.81 -14.90 34.44
CA ARG A 23 -10.58 -14.48 33.27
C ARG A 23 -9.95 -14.96 31.95
N VAL A 24 -8.62 -14.96 31.87
CA VAL A 24 -7.90 -15.51 30.70
C VAL A 24 -8.17 -17.02 30.57
N LYS A 25 -8.11 -17.79 31.69
CA LYS A 25 -8.43 -19.23 31.69
C LYS A 25 -9.89 -19.52 31.32
N SER A 26 -10.80 -18.61 31.65
CA SER A 26 -12.23 -18.70 31.28
C SER A 26 -12.52 -18.20 29.85
N GLY A 27 -11.52 -17.76 29.10
CA GLY A 27 -11.69 -17.25 27.72
C GLY A 27 -12.29 -15.83 27.63
N LEU A 28 -12.42 -15.12 28.79
CA LEU A 28 -12.97 -13.76 28.86
C LEU A 28 -11.89 -12.71 28.53
N VAL A 29 -11.27 -12.86 27.40
CA VAL A 29 -10.16 -12.03 26.91
C VAL A 29 -10.42 -11.47 25.51
N ASN A 30 -9.95 -10.28 25.22
CA ASN A 30 -10.18 -9.56 23.96
C ASN A 30 -9.29 -10.06 22.79
N GLY A 31 -8.90 -11.33 22.81
CA GLY A 31 -7.82 -11.95 22.03
C GLY A 31 -7.95 -11.99 20.51
N LEU A 32 -8.98 -11.39 19.90
CA LEU A 32 -9.31 -11.58 18.47
C LEU A 32 -8.91 -10.44 17.51
N GLN A 33 -8.24 -9.41 17.97
CA GLN A 33 -7.84 -8.25 17.14
C GLN A 33 -6.45 -8.38 16.49
N THR A 34 -6.07 -9.55 16.04
CA THR A 34 -4.88 -9.67 15.18
C THR A 34 -5.29 -9.47 13.73
N ILE A 35 -4.57 -8.60 13.02
CA ILE A 35 -4.58 -8.55 11.55
C ILE A 35 -4.41 -10.00 11.09
N LYS A 36 -5.46 -10.58 10.49
CA LYS A 36 -5.44 -11.98 10.05
C LYS A 36 -4.48 -12.12 8.89
N THR A 37 -3.19 -12.26 9.18
CA THR A 37 -2.23 -12.75 8.20
C THR A 37 -2.63 -14.17 7.81
N LYS A 38 -2.37 -14.57 6.56
CA LYS A 38 -2.66 -15.94 6.12
C LYS A 38 -1.98 -16.94 7.06
N SER A 39 -2.65 -18.02 7.42
CA SER A 39 -2.01 -19.11 8.15
C SER A 39 -0.94 -19.78 7.32
N VAL A 40 0.08 -20.38 7.96
CA VAL A 40 1.14 -21.12 7.28
C VAL A 40 0.54 -22.22 6.38
N LEU A 41 -0.44 -22.95 6.89
CA LEU A 41 -1.11 -24.00 6.10
C LEU A 41 -1.81 -23.41 4.86
N ARG A 42 -2.43 -22.25 4.99
CA ARG A 42 -3.07 -21.58 3.85
C ARG A 42 -2.04 -21.14 2.80
N ILE A 43 -0.87 -20.65 3.23
CA ILE A 43 0.22 -20.30 2.33
C ILE A 43 0.70 -21.53 1.55
N LEU A 44 0.89 -22.66 2.24
CA LEU A 44 1.27 -23.92 1.60
C LEU A 44 0.23 -24.36 0.56
N ILE A 45 -1.04 -24.38 0.93
CA ILE A 45 -2.14 -24.80 0.04
C ILE A 45 -2.24 -23.86 -1.18
N ASP A 46 -2.26 -22.53 -0.96
CA ASP A 46 -2.45 -21.54 -2.02
C ASP A 46 -1.29 -21.57 -3.06
N ASN A 47 -0.05 -21.90 -2.65
CA ASN A 47 1.10 -22.00 -3.56
C ASN A 47 1.23 -23.37 -4.21
N THR A 48 0.79 -24.46 -3.55
CA THR A 48 0.93 -25.83 -4.08
C THR A 48 -0.24 -26.19 -5.00
N PHE A 49 -1.47 -25.92 -4.61
CA PHE A 49 -2.67 -26.32 -5.37
C PHE A 49 -3.16 -25.19 -6.29
N THR A 50 -2.26 -24.77 -7.20
CA THR A 50 -2.62 -23.85 -8.28
C THR A 50 -3.14 -24.62 -9.50
N PHE A 51 -3.96 -23.96 -10.34
CA PHE A 51 -4.42 -24.57 -11.60
C PHE A 51 -3.22 -25.02 -12.46
N PHE A 52 -2.20 -24.23 -12.58
CA PHE A 52 -1.04 -24.59 -13.39
C PHE A 52 -0.20 -25.74 -12.83
N ASN A 53 -0.04 -25.80 -11.51
CA ASN A 53 0.63 -26.94 -10.88
C ASN A 53 -0.17 -28.23 -11.14
N PHE A 54 -1.50 -28.17 -11.12
CA PHE A 54 -2.35 -29.30 -11.51
C PHE A 54 -2.15 -29.68 -12.98
N VAL A 55 -2.11 -28.72 -13.91
CA VAL A 55 -1.84 -28.99 -15.34
C VAL A 55 -0.44 -29.57 -15.52
N PHE A 56 0.57 -29.05 -14.87
CA PHE A 56 1.92 -29.60 -14.90
C PHE A 56 1.99 -31.03 -14.35
N PHE A 57 1.27 -31.32 -13.29
CA PHE A 57 1.18 -32.66 -12.73
C PHE A 57 0.56 -33.65 -13.73
N VAL A 58 -0.54 -33.28 -14.39
CA VAL A 58 -1.14 -34.10 -15.44
C VAL A 58 -0.18 -34.30 -16.62
N MET A 59 0.48 -33.23 -17.06
CA MET A 59 1.48 -33.33 -18.14
C MET A 59 2.67 -34.23 -17.74
N ALA A 60 3.13 -34.18 -16.48
CA ALA A 60 4.20 -35.03 -15.99
C ALA A 60 3.80 -36.51 -16.02
N ILE A 61 2.58 -36.86 -15.67
CA ILE A 61 2.05 -38.23 -15.79
C ILE A 61 2.06 -38.68 -17.24
N ILE A 62 1.62 -37.84 -18.17
CA ILE A 62 1.61 -38.16 -19.60
C ILE A 62 3.06 -38.32 -20.09
N VAL A 63 3.99 -37.42 -19.74
CA VAL A 63 5.40 -37.54 -20.08
C VAL A 63 5.97 -38.87 -19.55
N ALA A 64 5.67 -39.29 -18.32
CA ALA A 64 6.13 -40.54 -17.73
C ALA A 64 5.64 -41.76 -18.50
N ALA A 65 4.45 -41.71 -19.08
CA ALA A 65 3.90 -42.80 -19.88
C ALA A 65 4.57 -42.95 -21.27
N PHE A 66 5.13 -41.85 -21.82
CA PHE A 66 5.63 -41.83 -23.20
C PHE A 66 7.14 -41.59 -23.35
N SER A 67 7.81 -40.94 -22.36
CA SER A 67 9.26 -40.61 -22.44
C SER A 67 10.15 -41.56 -21.65
N GLY A 68 9.61 -42.35 -20.71
CA GLY A 68 10.42 -43.17 -19.80
C GLY A 68 11.22 -42.33 -18.78
N PHE A 69 12.11 -43.00 -18.04
CA PHE A 69 13.01 -42.42 -17.02
C PHE A 69 14.49 -42.67 -17.32
N ASP A 70 14.84 -42.94 -18.57
CA ASP A 70 16.21 -43.05 -19.05
C ASP A 70 16.90 -41.68 -19.15
N GLU A 71 18.20 -41.64 -19.42
CA GLU A 71 18.96 -40.39 -19.47
C GLU A 71 18.40 -39.40 -20.49
N ASP A 72 17.93 -39.87 -21.64
CA ASP A 72 17.34 -39.06 -22.69
C ASP A 72 15.92 -38.53 -22.32
N GLY A 73 15.16 -39.36 -21.60
CA GLY A 73 13.82 -39.00 -21.12
C GLY A 73 13.80 -38.00 -19.97
N MET A 74 14.82 -38.06 -19.09
CA MET A 74 14.89 -37.20 -17.89
C MET A 74 14.82 -35.69 -18.20
N GLY A 75 15.40 -35.26 -19.34
CA GLY A 75 15.35 -33.88 -19.78
C GLY A 75 13.92 -33.33 -19.95
N ASN A 76 12.97 -34.18 -20.34
CA ASN A 76 11.57 -33.79 -20.54
C ASN A 76 10.82 -33.47 -19.24
N TYR A 77 11.37 -33.83 -18.07
CA TYR A 77 10.83 -33.47 -16.75
C TYR A 77 11.35 -32.11 -16.22
N GLY A 78 12.25 -31.44 -16.96
CA GLY A 78 12.82 -30.16 -16.52
C GLY A 78 11.77 -29.11 -16.13
N PHE A 79 10.60 -29.12 -16.77
CA PHE A 79 9.49 -28.22 -16.38
C PHE A 79 8.91 -28.55 -15.00
N VAL A 80 8.97 -29.81 -14.55
CA VAL A 80 8.53 -30.24 -13.21
C VAL A 80 9.47 -29.67 -12.16
N ILE A 81 10.78 -29.73 -12.40
CA ILE A 81 11.80 -29.13 -11.53
C ILE A 81 11.55 -27.64 -11.39
N LEU A 82 11.33 -26.94 -12.50
CA LEU A 82 10.98 -25.51 -12.48
C LEU A 82 9.68 -25.24 -11.70
N CYS A 83 8.66 -26.09 -11.86
CA CYS A 83 7.40 -25.96 -11.12
C CYS A 83 7.62 -26.10 -9.61
N VAL A 84 8.38 -27.13 -9.18
CA VAL A 84 8.71 -27.35 -7.76
C VAL A 84 9.53 -26.18 -7.22
N CYS A 85 10.58 -25.75 -7.94
CA CYS A 85 11.39 -24.59 -7.54
C CYS A 85 10.55 -23.32 -7.39
N ASN A 86 9.68 -23.01 -8.35
CA ASN A 86 8.79 -21.84 -8.27
C ASN A 86 7.83 -21.92 -7.08
N THR A 87 7.27 -23.10 -6.80
CA THR A 87 6.40 -23.34 -5.66
C THR A 87 7.14 -23.15 -4.33
N LEU A 88 8.34 -23.72 -4.20
CA LEU A 88 9.19 -23.57 -3.01
C LEU A 88 9.60 -22.11 -2.80
N ILE A 89 10.04 -21.43 -3.87
CA ILE A 89 10.37 -20.00 -3.82
C ILE A 89 9.16 -19.19 -3.34
N GLY A 90 7.97 -19.43 -3.90
CA GLY A 90 6.74 -18.76 -3.51
C GLY A 90 6.41 -18.96 -2.02
N ILE A 91 6.49 -20.21 -1.55
CA ILE A 91 6.24 -20.55 -0.13
C ILE A 91 7.23 -19.85 0.79
N VAL A 92 8.54 -19.98 0.52
CA VAL A 92 9.59 -19.39 1.37
C VAL A 92 9.44 -17.87 1.47
N GLN A 93 9.11 -17.24 0.37
CA GLN A 93 8.96 -15.78 0.33
C GLN A 93 7.69 -15.29 1.03
N GLU A 94 6.56 -15.96 0.82
CA GLU A 94 5.32 -15.59 1.50
C GLU A 94 5.44 -15.83 3.02
N LEU A 95 6.18 -16.87 3.45
CA LEU A 95 6.53 -17.10 4.85
C LEU A 95 7.45 -16.02 5.42
N ARG A 96 8.48 -15.58 4.67
CA ARG A 96 9.35 -14.47 5.09
C ARG A 96 8.59 -13.16 5.19
N ALA A 97 7.73 -12.84 4.21
CA ALA A 97 6.89 -11.66 4.25
C ALA A 97 5.96 -11.69 5.47
N LYS A 98 5.28 -12.83 5.70
CA LYS A 98 4.45 -13.05 6.89
C LYS A 98 5.24 -12.79 8.17
N HIS A 99 6.42 -13.41 8.33
CA HIS A 99 7.23 -13.26 9.53
C HIS A 99 7.67 -11.80 9.77
N THR A 100 8.02 -11.08 8.71
CA THR A 100 8.36 -9.65 8.79
C THR A 100 7.16 -8.81 9.19
N MET A 101 6.00 -9.05 8.57
CA MET A 101 4.76 -8.36 8.92
C MET A 101 4.31 -8.67 10.36
N ASP A 102 4.39 -9.93 10.78
CA ASP A 102 4.04 -10.33 12.15
C ASP A 102 4.94 -9.65 13.20
N LYS A 103 6.26 -9.54 12.94
CA LYS A 103 7.18 -8.79 13.82
C LYS A 103 6.85 -7.30 13.90
N LEU A 104 6.58 -6.67 12.76
CA LEU A 104 6.27 -5.24 12.72
C LEU A 104 4.91 -4.95 13.35
N SER A 105 3.92 -5.82 13.16
CA SER A 105 2.60 -5.69 13.79
C SER A 105 2.66 -5.80 15.30
N LEU A 106 3.62 -6.54 15.88
CA LEU A 106 3.86 -6.58 17.32
C LEU A 106 4.39 -5.24 17.87
N ILE A 107 5.19 -4.51 17.08
CA ILE A 107 5.74 -3.20 17.47
C ILE A 107 4.64 -2.13 17.42
N SER A 108 3.73 -2.21 16.46
CA SER A 108 2.62 -1.27 16.27
C SER A 108 1.28 -1.77 16.84
N ALA A 109 1.29 -2.86 17.61
CA ALA A 109 0.07 -3.37 18.23
C ALA A 109 -0.58 -2.29 19.10
N PRO A 110 -1.87 -2.01 18.92
CA PRO A 110 -2.57 -1.02 19.72
C PRO A 110 -2.51 -1.42 21.20
N LYS A 111 -2.19 -0.42 22.02
CA LYS A 111 -2.08 -0.58 23.46
C LYS A 111 -3.19 0.22 24.14
N VAL A 112 -3.55 -0.19 25.35
CA VAL A 112 -4.53 0.49 26.19
C VAL A 112 -4.01 0.59 27.60
N ARG A 113 -4.28 1.70 28.28
CA ARG A 113 -3.97 1.88 29.69
C ARG A 113 -5.10 1.29 30.52
N VAL A 114 -4.74 0.43 31.45
CA VAL A 114 -5.67 -0.20 32.41
C VAL A 114 -5.16 0.00 33.83
N ILE A 115 -6.06 -0.03 34.78
CA ILE A 115 -5.73 -0.08 36.20
C ILE A 115 -5.76 -1.54 36.63
N ARG A 116 -4.61 -2.06 37.09
CA ARG A 116 -4.50 -3.42 37.69
C ARG A 116 -3.52 -3.38 38.84
N ASP A 117 -3.84 -4.14 39.89
CA ASP A 117 -3.03 -4.19 41.12
C ASP A 117 -2.83 -2.79 41.76
N GLY A 118 -3.73 -1.84 41.57
CA GLY A 118 -3.61 -0.45 42.04
C GLY A 118 -2.68 0.46 41.20
N GLU A 119 -2.15 -0.03 40.08
CA GLU A 119 -1.24 0.72 39.24
C GLU A 119 -1.81 0.87 37.79
N GLU A 120 -1.52 2.00 37.18
CA GLU A 120 -1.77 2.20 35.73
C GLU A 120 -0.73 1.40 34.92
N LYS A 121 -1.19 0.45 34.12
CA LYS A 121 -0.35 -0.40 33.26
C LYS A 121 -0.76 -0.25 31.81
N GLU A 122 0.21 -0.12 30.91
CA GLU A 122 -0.04 -0.14 29.47
C GLU A 122 0.06 -1.58 28.94
N ILE A 123 -1.05 -2.12 28.44
CA ILE A 123 -1.14 -3.49 27.93
C ILE A 123 -1.58 -3.51 26.46
N ALA A 124 -1.24 -4.58 25.73
CA ALA A 124 -1.77 -4.78 24.39
C ALA A 124 -3.29 -5.04 24.44
N VAL A 125 -4.04 -4.44 23.53
CA VAL A 125 -5.51 -4.56 23.44
C VAL A 125 -6.00 -6.00 23.46
N LYS A 126 -5.23 -6.94 22.88
CA LYS A 126 -5.55 -8.39 22.94
C LYS A 126 -5.50 -9.01 24.33
N ASN A 127 -4.85 -8.36 25.29
CA ASN A 127 -4.69 -8.83 26.67
C ASN A 127 -5.70 -8.19 27.63
N VAL A 128 -6.58 -7.35 27.12
CA VAL A 128 -7.71 -6.80 27.89
C VAL A 128 -8.66 -7.94 28.26
N VAL A 129 -9.10 -7.96 29.51
CA VAL A 129 -10.07 -8.95 29.99
C VAL A 129 -11.39 -8.27 30.40
N MET A 130 -12.44 -9.08 30.54
CA MET A 130 -13.72 -8.58 31.06
C MET A 130 -13.52 -8.01 32.47
N ASP A 131 -14.21 -6.92 32.79
CA ASP A 131 -14.12 -6.13 34.03
C ASP A 131 -12.84 -5.33 34.22
N ASP A 132 -11.90 -5.29 33.25
CA ASP A 132 -10.79 -4.32 33.29
C ASP A 132 -11.31 -2.88 33.36
N VAL A 133 -10.62 -2.04 34.11
CA VAL A 133 -10.83 -0.59 34.12
C VAL A 133 -9.83 0.07 33.18
N THR A 134 -10.33 0.58 32.08
CA THR A 134 -9.55 1.28 31.04
C THR A 134 -9.54 2.78 31.29
N ILE A 135 -8.42 3.44 30.98
CA ILE A 135 -8.28 4.91 30.99
C ILE A 135 -8.36 5.40 29.56
N LEU A 136 -9.42 6.13 29.27
CA LEU A 136 -9.68 6.69 27.94
C LEU A 136 -9.41 8.19 27.92
N GLN A 137 -8.75 8.66 26.85
CA GLN A 137 -8.48 10.08 26.60
C GLN A 137 -8.52 10.39 25.11
N ALA A 138 -8.52 11.66 24.73
CA ALA A 138 -8.58 12.09 23.33
C ALA A 138 -7.58 11.34 22.44
N GLY A 139 -8.05 10.85 21.28
CA GLY A 139 -7.27 10.05 20.32
C GLY A 139 -7.29 8.55 20.58
N HIS A 140 -7.71 8.07 21.74
CA HIS A 140 -7.78 6.62 22.04
C HIS A 140 -8.98 5.96 21.33
N GLN A 141 -8.75 4.77 20.79
CA GLN A 141 -9.82 3.92 20.31
C GLN A 141 -10.40 3.08 21.49
N ILE A 142 -11.70 2.96 21.56
CA ILE A 142 -12.40 2.10 22.51
C ILE A 142 -12.20 0.65 22.05
N CYS A 143 -11.39 -0.09 22.78
CA CYS A 143 -10.90 -1.41 22.38
C CYS A 143 -11.90 -2.55 22.65
N ALA A 144 -12.85 -2.34 23.54
CA ALA A 144 -13.86 -3.31 23.99
C ALA A 144 -15.10 -2.56 24.45
N ASP A 145 -16.28 -3.19 24.34
CA ASP A 145 -17.50 -2.58 24.83
C ASP A 145 -17.38 -2.32 26.33
N SER A 146 -17.61 -1.09 26.75
CA SER A 146 -17.33 -0.62 28.09
C SER A 146 -18.46 0.30 28.60
N VAL A 147 -18.45 0.59 29.89
CA VAL A 147 -19.34 1.58 30.53
C VAL A 147 -18.48 2.62 31.22
N VAL A 148 -18.76 3.89 30.99
CA VAL A 148 -18.07 4.99 31.68
C VAL A 148 -18.39 4.90 33.16
N VAL A 149 -17.37 4.91 34.02
CA VAL A 149 -17.53 4.83 35.48
C VAL A 149 -17.14 6.12 36.19
N GLU A 150 -16.24 6.90 35.59
CA GLU A 150 -15.75 8.16 36.14
C GLU A 150 -15.34 9.09 35.00
N GLY A 151 -15.66 10.36 35.06
CA GLY A 151 -15.31 11.37 34.08
C GLY A 151 -16.35 11.56 32.98
N SER A 152 -15.98 12.28 31.92
CA SER A 152 -16.82 12.55 30.76
C SER A 152 -15.94 12.64 29.50
N ILE A 153 -16.37 12.04 28.44
CA ILE A 153 -15.68 12.00 27.13
C ILE A 153 -16.66 12.25 26.00
N GLU A 154 -16.15 12.84 24.95
CA GLU A 154 -16.84 12.99 23.68
C GLU A 154 -16.36 11.86 22.74
N VAL A 155 -17.30 11.07 22.23
CA VAL A 155 -17.01 9.85 21.46
C VAL A 155 -17.60 9.97 20.06
N ASN A 156 -16.79 9.70 19.03
CA ASN A 156 -17.25 9.57 17.67
C ASN A 156 -17.52 8.09 17.37
N GLU A 157 -18.76 7.77 16.99
CA GLU A 157 -19.23 6.43 16.70
C GLU A 157 -19.40 6.17 15.18
N SER A 158 -18.95 7.10 14.33
CA SER A 158 -19.18 7.09 12.87
C SER A 158 -18.69 5.82 12.14
N LEU A 159 -17.63 5.19 12.61
CA LEU A 159 -17.14 3.93 12.03
C LEU A 159 -18.14 2.77 12.20
N ILE A 160 -19.05 2.88 13.14
CA ILE A 160 -20.01 1.85 13.53
C ILE A 160 -21.41 2.21 13.07
N THR A 161 -21.85 3.43 13.39
CA THR A 161 -23.20 3.92 13.11
C THR A 161 -23.33 4.57 11.73
N GLY A 162 -22.21 5.11 11.19
CA GLY A 162 -22.19 5.93 9.99
C GLY A 162 -22.52 7.40 10.24
N GLU A 163 -22.85 7.78 11.49
CA GLU A 163 -23.20 9.16 11.85
C GLU A 163 -21.94 9.90 12.32
N PRO A 164 -21.61 11.06 11.74
CA PRO A 164 -20.34 11.75 11.99
C PRO A 164 -20.29 12.54 13.30
N ASP A 165 -21.43 12.83 13.90
CA ASP A 165 -21.49 13.68 15.07
C ASP A 165 -20.94 12.96 16.31
N ALA A 166 -20.10 13.65 17.06
CA ALA A 166 -19.57 13.13 18.32
C ALA A 166 -20.61 13.30 19.45
N ILE A 167 -20.70 12.27 20.28
CA ILE A 167 -21.69 12.18 21.37
C ILE A 167 -20.96 12.30 22.71
N VAL A 168 -21.45 13.18 23.58
CA VAL A 168 -20.94 13.28 24.96
C VAL A 168 -21.44 12.10 25.78
N LYS A 169 -20.53 11.38 26.43
CA LYS A 169 -20.79 10.25 27.32
C LYS A 169 -20.39 10.59 28.75
N HIS A 170 -21.29 10.35 29.66
CA HIS A 170 -21.12 10.57 31.10
C HIS A 170 -21.05 9.24 31.85
N ALA A 171 -20.74 9.28 33.13
CA ALA A 171 -20.75 8.09 34.00
C ALA A 171 -22.12 7.37 33.93
N GLY A 172 -22.07 6.07 33.65
CA GLY A 172 -23.22 5.20 33.38
C GLY A 172 -23.53 4.94 31.92
N ASP A 173 -22.96 5.72 30.98
CA ASP A 173 -23.21 5.56 29.55
C ASP A 173 -22.35 4.44 28.97
N SER A 174 -22.93 3.75 27.98
CA SER A 174 -22.24 2.67 27.25
C SER A 174 -21.35 3.22 26.15
N LEU A 175 -20.19 2.58 25.99
CA LEU A 175 -19.19 2.83 24.96
C LEU A 175 -19.09 1.62 24.04
N MET A 176 -19.23 1.83 22.76
CA MET A 176 -19.11 0.75 21.75
C MET A 176 -17.67 0.56 21.31
N SER A 177 -17.21 -0.69 21.27
CA SER A 177 -15.89 -1.06 20.73
C SER A 177 -15.77 -0.62 19.26
N GLY A 178 -14.61 -0.08 18.89
CA GLY A 178 -14.38 0.45 17.56
C GLY A 178 -14.64 1.96 17.40
N SER A 179 -15.40 2.59 18.30
CA SER A 179 -15.52 4.04 18.44
C SER A 179 -14.23 4.64 18.99
N TYR A 180 -14.12 5.97 18.97
CA TYR A 180 -12.93 6.65 19.51
C TYR A 180 -13.26 7.96 20.20
N VAL A 181 -12.39 8.30 21.14
CA VAL A 181 -12.51 9.48 21.96
C VAL A 181 -12.02 10.71 21.22
N VAL A 182 -12.87 11.70 21.04
CA VAL A 182 -12.55 12.98 20.40
C VAL A 182 -11.96 13.96 21.41
N SER A 183 -12.58 14.04 22.60
CA SER A 183 -12.16 14.94 23.67
C SER A 183 -12.48 14.37 25.06
N GLY A 184 -11.88 14.94 26.10
CA GLY A 184 -12.13 14.56 27.49
C GLY A 184 -11.27 13.39 28.00
N ARG A 185 -11.52 13.01 29.26
CA ARG A 185 -10.88 11.88 29.94
C ARG A 185 -11.90 11.15 30.81
N ALA A 186 -11.88 9.81 30.74
CA ALA A 186 -12.77 8.99 31.56
C ALA A 186 -12.11 7.65 31.94
N LYS A 187 -12.59 7.05 33.03
CA LYS A 187 -12.37 5.65 33.34
C LYS A 187 -13.59 4.85 32.89
N ALA A 188 -13.38 3.74 32.19
CA ALA A 188 -14.44 2.89 31.69
C ALA A 188 -14.19 1.43 32.05
N LYS A 189 -15.24 0.73 32.53
CA LYS A 189 -15.20 -0.68 32.85
C LYS A 189 -15.60 -1.49 31.61
N VAL A 190 -14.75 -2.45 31.22
CA VAL A 190 -15.01 -3.38 30.12
C VAL A 190 -16.13 -4.35 30.44
N VAL A 191 -17.16 -4.42 29.61
CA VAL A 191 -18.34 -5.31 29.82
C VAL A 191 -18.43 -6.47 28.83
N HIS A 192 -17.88 -6.31 27.61
CA HIS A 192 -17.76 -7.38 26.62
C HIS A 192 -16.35 -7.43 26.04
N VAL A 193 -15.90 -8.63 25.67
CA VAL A 193 -14.58 -8.87 25.08
C VAL A 193 -14.67 -9.86 23.92
N GLY A 194 -13.71 -9.82 23.01
CA GLY A 194 -13.59 -10.75 21.89
C GLY A 194 -14.79 -10.72 20.95
N MET A 195 -15.41 -11.86 20.68
CA MET A 195 -16.54 -11.97 19.72
C MET A 195 -17.83 -11.33 20.24
N ASP A 196 -17.95 -11.06 21.53
CA ASP A 196 -19.12 -10.45 22.14
C ASP A 196 -19.14 -8.92 21.99
N ASN A 197 -18.03 -8.31 21.57
CA ASN A 197 -17.95 -6.90 21.25
C ASN A 197 -18.88 -6.51 20.10
N PHE A 198 -19.48 -5.33 20.19
CA PHE A 198 -20.41 -4.79 19.21
C PHE A 198 -19.78 -4.69 17.80
N ALA A 199 -18.57 -4.16 17.70
CA ALA A 199 -17.83 -4.08 16.46
C ALA A 199 -17.61 -5.45 15.80
N MET A 200 -17.38 -6.49 16.61
CA MET A 200 -17.18 -7.85 16.11
C MET A 200 -18.47 -8.50 15.64
N LYS A 201 -19.59 -8.25 16.31
CA LYS A 201 -20.94 -8.70 15.90
C LYS A 201 -21.34 -8.09 14.55
N ILE A 202 -21.10 -6.80 14.36
CA ILE A 202 -21.33 -6.12 13.08
C ILE A 202 -20.39 -6.68 12.00
N SER A 203 -19.10 -6.85 12.31
CA SER A 203 -18.09 -7.37 11.36
C SER A 203 -18.39 -8.80 10.91
N ALA A 204 -18.97 -9.61 11.76
CA ALA A 204 -19.42 -10.96 11.41
C ALA A 204 -20.62 -10.95 10.44
N GLY A 205 -21.46 -9.92 10.51
CA GLY A 205 -22.62 -9.72 9.62
C GLY A 205 -22.34 -8.95 8.34
N ALA A 206 -21.31 -8.11 8.29
CA ALA A 206 -21.02 -7.24 7.17
C ALA A 206 -19.62 -7.47 6.62
N LYS A 207 -19.52 -7.94 5.38
CA LYS A 207 -18.28 -8.03 4.57
C LYS A 207 -17.81 -6.63 4.12
N TYR A 208 -17.59 -5.69 5.02
CA TYR A 208 -17.28 -4.28 4.70
C TYR A 208 -15.81 -3.90 4.83
N PHE A 209 -14.87 -4.79 4.56
CA PHE A 209 -13.52 -4.35 4.24
C PHE A 209 -13.31 -4.46 2.72
N LYS A 210 -13.43 -3.37 2.00
CA LYS A 210 -12.86 -3.26 0.65
C LYS A 210 -11.34 -3.42 0.81
N LYS A 211 -10.83 -4.63 0.54
CA LYS A 211 -9.38 -4.82 0.42
C LYS A 211 -8.91 -4.00 -0.78
N PRO A 212 -7.80 -3.27 -0.66
CA PRO A 212 -7.21 -2.60 -1.81
C PRO A 212 -6.97 -3.64 -2.92
N VAL A 213 -7.41 -3.30 -4.12
CA VAL A 213 -7.38 -4.23 -5.25
C VAL A 213 -6.10 -3.95 -6.04
N SER A 214 -5.14 -4.86 -6.00
CA SER A 214 -3.95 -4.76 -6.85
C SER A 214 -4.34 -4.86 -8.33
N VAL A 215 -4.08 -3.80 -9.09
CA VAL A 215 -4.28 -3.74 -10.55
C VAL A 215 -3.36 -4.76 -11.23
N ILE A 216 -2.11 -4.87 -10.76
CA ILE A 216 -1.12 -5.82 -11.28
C ILE A 216 -1.61 -7.26 -11.08
N LYS A 217 -2.01 -7.62 -9.86
CA LYS A 217 -2.50 -8.96 -9.57
C LYS A 217 -3.73 -9.31 -10.41
N ASN A 218 -4.65 -8.38 -10.60
CA ASN A 218 -5.81 -8.59 -11.44
C ASN A 218 -5.42 -8.78 -12.91
N SER A 219 -4.51 -7.96 -13.42
CA SER A 219 -3.98 -8.09 -14.79
C SER A 219 -3.29 -9.44 -15.01
N LEU A 220 -2.47 -9.87 -14.06
CA LEU A 220 -1.84 -11.19 -14.10
C LEU A 220 -2.87 -12.32 -14.04
N ASN A 221 -3.87 -12.22 -13.17
CA ASN A 221 -4.95 -13.19 -13.09
C ASN A 221 -5.77 -13.25 -14.39
N LYS A 222 -5.96 -12.12 -15.09
CA LYS A 222 -6.60 -12.10 -16.42
C LYS A 222 -5.78 -12.91 -17.43
N ILE A 223 -4.45 -12.68 -17.50
CA ILE A 223 -3.55 -13.44 -18.39
C ILE A 223 -3.63 -14.94 -18.06
N VAL A 224 -3.48 -15.29 -16.79
CA VAL A 224 -3.52 -16.66 -16.29
C VAL A 224 -4.83 -17.34 -16.67
N LYS A 225 -5.96 -16.68 -16.41
CA LYS A 225 -7.31 -17.22 -16.71
C LYS A 225 -7.53 -17.41 -18.21
N THR A 226 -7.10 -16.44 -19.03
CA THR A 226 -7.22 -16.54 -20.49
C THR A 226 -6.40 -17.72 -21.02
N MET A 227 -5.15 -17.85 -20.58
CA MET A 227 -4.30 -18.98 -20.98
C MET A 227 -4.86 -20.31 -20.50
N SER A 228 -5.41 -20.40 -19.29
CA SER A 228 -6.04 -21.61 -18.75
C SER A 228 -7.19 -22.12 -19.63
N VAL A 229 -7.98 -21.19 -20.20
CA VAL A 229 -9.10 -21.56 -21.09
C VAL A 229 -8.61 -22.01 -22.46
N VAL A 230 -7.53 -21.40 -22.97
CA VAL A 230 -7.01 -21.66 -24.33
C VAL A 230 -6.17 -22.95 -24.42
N ILE A 231 -5.38 -23.26 -23.38
CA ILE A 231 -4.40 -24.36 -23.38
C ILE A 231 -5.05 -25.72 -23.65
N VAL A 232 -6.18 -26.04 -23.00
CA VAL A 232 -6.79 -27.37 -23.11
C VAL A 232 -7.35 -27.63 -24.51
N PRO A 233 -8.25 -26.80 -25.09
CA PRO A 233 -8.76 -27.06 -26.43
C PRO A 233 -7.68 -26.98 -27.51
N LEU A 234 -6.70 -26.10 -27.37
CA LEU A 234 -5.60 -25.99 -28.32
C LEU A 234 -4.68 -27.22 -28.27
N GLY A 235 -4.40 -27.76 -27.09
CA GLY A 235 -3.64 -28.99 -26.92
C GLY A 235 -4.33 -30.20 -27.56
N ILE A 236 -5.64 -30.34 -27.36
CA ILE A 236 -6.41 -31.42 -28.00
C ILE A 236 -6.38 -31.26 -29.52
N ALA A 237 -6.61 -30.05 -30.03
CA ALA A 237 -6.59 -29.77 -31.47
C ALA A 237 -5.22 -30.06 -32.08
N LEU A 238 -4.13 -29.58 -31.44
CA LEU A 238 -2.76 -29.77 -31.91
C LEU A 238 -2.37 -31.25 -31.94
N PHE A 239 -2.65 -31.99 -30.87
CA PHE A 239 -2.42 -33.43 -30.82
C PHE A 239 -3.22 -34.15 -31.93
N SER A 240 -4.51 -33.86 -32.08
CA SER A 240 -5.38 -34.52 -33.06
C SER A 240 -4.92 -34.27 -34.50
N VAL A 241 -4.55 -33.02 -34.82
CA VAL A 241 -4.05 -32.69 -36.16
C VAL A 241 -2.71 -33.41 -36.44
N LYS A 242 -1.77 -33.36 -35.49
CA LYS A 242 -0.43 -33.95 -35.67
C LYS A 242 -0.45 -35.47 -35.76
N TYR A 243 -1.26 -36.13 -34.93
CA TYR A 243 -1.34 -37.60 -34.89
C TYR A 243 -2.26 -38.17 -35.99
N TYR A 244 -3.51 -37.72 -36.06
CA TYR A 244 -4.51 -38.33 -36.97
C TYR A 244 -4.47 -37.78 -38.40
N ILE A 245 -4.12 -36.51 -38.61
CA ILE A 245 -4.15 -35.87 -39.94
C ILE A 245 -2.77 -35.93 -40.57
N GLN A 246 -1.72 -35.62 -39.82
CA GLN A 246 -0.35 -35.62 -40.37
C GLN A 246 0.39 -36.92 -40.18
N GLY A 247 -0.15 -37.89 -39.42
CA GLY A 247 0.41 -39.23 -39.29
C GLY A 247 1.74 -39.30 -38.51
N ASN A 248 2.01 -38.33 -37.62
CA ASN A 248 3.26 -38.33 -36.86
C ASN A 248 3.29 -39.45 -35.83
N VAL A 249 4.52 -39.84 -35.40
CA VAL A 249 4.72 -40.87 -34.38
C VAL A 249 4.14 -40.42 -33.05
N MET A 250 3.44 -41.32 -32.34
CA MET A 250 2.74 -41.06 -31.11
C MET A 250 3.62 -40.38 -30.04
N ASN A 251 4.76 -40.98 -29.73
CA ASN A 251 5.67 -40.44 -28.69
C ASN A 251 6.14 -39.02 -29.00
N SER A 252 6.60 -38.74 -30.20
CA SER A 252 7.06 -37.44 -30.64
C SER A 252 5.88 -36.41 -30.63
N THR A 253 4.69 -36.83 -31.05
CA THR A 253 3.51 -35.99 -31.07
C THR A 253 3.08 -35.55 -29.65
N VAL A 254 3.10 -36.48 -28.69
CA VAL A 254 2.80 -36.22 -27.30
C VAL A 254 3.80 -35.24 -26.69
N LEU A 255 5.11 -35.55 -26.81
CA LEU A 255 6.17 -34.73 -26.21
C LEU A 255 6.19 -33.30 -26.77
N THR A 256 6.12 -33.16 -28.10
CA THR A 256 6.14 -31.83 -28.73
C THR A 256 4.85 -31.02 -28.47
N THR A 257 3.72 -31.71 -28.36
CA THR A 257 2.46 -31.06 -27.93
C THR A 257 2.58 -30.56 -26.49
N ILE A 258 3.08 -31.38 -25.57
CA ILE A 258 3.32 -30.98 -24.18
C ILE A 258 4.33 -29.83 -24.12
N GLY A 259 5.42 -29.88 -24.89
CA GLY A 259 6.37 -28.79 -25.01
C GLY A 259 5.68 -27.47 -25.39
N SER A 260 4.87 -27.49 -26.43
CA SER A 260 4.10 -26.29 -26.85
C SER A 260 3.22 -25.75 -25.73
N LEU A 261 2.49 -26.63 -25.00
CA LEU A 261 1.60 -26.24 -23.91
C LEU A 261 2.36 -25.69 -22.68
N VAL A 262 3.46 -26.34 -22.28
CA VAL A 262 4.34 -25.88 -21.19
C VAL A 262 4.93 -24.50 -21.51
N GLY A 263 5.25 -24.26 -22.78
CA GLY A 263 5.74 -22.97 -23.25
C GLY A 263 4.75 -21.82 -23.06
N MET A 264 3.44 -22.10 -23.15
CA MET A 264 2.38 -21.09 -23.00
C MET A 264 2.09 -20.70 -21.54
N ILE A 265 2.56 -21.49 -20.57
CA ILE A 265 2.28 -21.25 -19.15
C ILE A 265 3.28 -20.23 -18.56
N PRO A 266 2.83 -19.03 -18.12
CA PRO A 266 3.72 -18.03 -17.51
C PRO A 266 3.94 -18.31 -16.01
N SER A 267 4.34 -19.55 -15.64
CA SER A 267 4.39 -20.01 -14.25
C SER A 267 5.32 -19.18 -13.35
N GLY A 268 6.45 -18.71 -13.88
CA GLY A 268 7.41 -17.88 -13.14
C GLY A 268 6.93 -16.46 -12.85
N LEU A 269 5.98 -15.94 -13.60
CA LEU A 269 5.51 -14.55 -13.47
C LEU A 269 4.78 -14.30 -12.14
N VAL A 270 3.93 -15.23 -11.71
CA VAL A 270 3.20 -15.13 -10.44
C VAL A 270 4.16 -15.22 -9.25
N ALA A 271 5.12 -16.17 -9.31
CA ALA A 271 6.15 -16.30 -8.28
C ALA A 271 7.00 -15.03 -8.19
N LEU A 272 7.48 -14.49 -9.31
CA LEU A 272 8.30 -13.29 -9.36
C LEU A 272 7.56 -12.07 -8.80
N THR A 273 6.26 -11.94 -9.08
CA THR A 273 5.44 -10.85 -8.52
C THR A 273 5.41 -10.90 -7.00
N SER A 274 5.20 -12.07 -6.43
CA SER A 274 5.23 -12.27 -4.98
C SER A 274 6.61 -11.95 -4.39
N VAL A 275 7.69 -12.34 -5.10
CA VAL A 275 9.09 -11.98 -4.74
C VAL A 275 9.28 -10.48 -4.65
N VAL A 276 8.91 -9.76 -5.71
CA VAL A 276 9.11 -8.31 -5.82
C VAL A 276 8.37 -7.58 -4.70
N PHE A 277 7.10 -7.90 -4.47
CA PHE A 277 6.32 -7.27 -3.39
C PHE A 277 6.87 -7.63 -2.00
N CYS A 278 7.27 -8.87 -1.77
CA CYS A 278 7.90 -9.25 -0.50
C CYS A 278 9.18 -8.47 -0.23
N LEU A 279 10.06 -8.35 -1.23
CA LEU A 279 11.29 -7.56 -1.12
C LEU A 279 11.00 -6.09 -0.87
N SER A 280 9.95 -5.55 -1.48
CA SER A 280 9.54 -4.15 -1.26
C SER A 280 9.07 -3.92 0.16
N VAL A 281 8.25 -4.80 0.73
CA VAL A 281 7.83 -4.72 2.14
C VAL A 281 9.03 -4.77 3.08
N ILE A 282 10.00 -5.67 2.84
CA ILE A 282 11.22 -5.77 3.65
C ILE A 282 12.06 -4.47 3.57
N ARG A 283 12.15 -3.86 2.38
CA ARG A 283 12.88 -2.59 2.19
C ARG A 283 12.16 -1.42 2.84
N LEU A 284 10.83 -1.36 2.74
CA LEU A 284 10.03 -0.35 3.45
C LEU A 284 10.21 -0.44 4.97
N ALA A 285 10.24 -1.65 5.50
CA ALA A 285 10.52 -1.88 6.92
C ALA A 285 11.89 -1.31 7.36
N ARG A 286 12.92 -1.42 6.50
CA ARG A 286 14.24 -0.80 6.74
C ARG A 286 14.21 0.74 6.69
N HIS A 287 13.21 1.31 6.06
CA HIS A 287 12.95 2.75 6.02
C HIS A 287 11.91 3.18 7.05
N HIS A 288 11.78 2.44 8.15
CA HIS A 288 10.85 2.73 9.24
C HIS A 288 9.40 2.89 8.79
N THR A 289 8.99 2.18 7.74
CA THR A 289 7.63 2.21 7.21
C THR A 289 6.99 0.83 7.33
N LEU A 290 5.90 0.74 8.07
CA LEU A 290 5.09 -0.46 8.18
C LEU A 290 4.03 -0.46 7.07
N ALA A 291 4.11 -1.41 6.15
CA ALA A 291 3.06 -1.69 5.20
C ALA A 291 2.08 -2.70 5.83
N GLN A 292 0.84 -2.31 6.01
CA GLN A 292 -0.22 -3.21 6.50
C GLN A 292 -0.79 -4.10 5.39
N ASP A 293 -0.69 -3.63 4.14
CA ASP A 293 -1.00 -4.41 2.94
C ASP A 293 0.18 -4.30 1.95
N MET A 294 0.59 -5.45 1.40
CA MET A 294 1.70 -5.47 0.42
C MET A 294 1.35 -4.75 -0.90
N TYR A 295 0.08 -4.58 -1.21
CA TYR A 295 -0.37 -3.94 -2.44
C TYR A 295 -0.43 -2.41 -2.35
N CYS A 296 -0.35 -1.83 -1.14
CA CYS A 296 -0.29 -0.37 -0.98
C CYS A 296 0.93 0.26 -1.67
N VAL A 297 2.03 -0.51 -1.79
CA VAL A 297 3.25 -0.10 -2.50
C VAL A 297 2.98 0.16 -3.98
N GLU A 298 2.13 -0.69 -4.60
CA GLU A 298 1.69 -0.51 -5.99
C GLU A 298 0.88 0.78 -6.15
N THR A 299 -0.10 0.98 -5.28
CA THR A 299 -0.99 2.13 -5.33
C THR A 299 -0.21 3.43 -5.14
N LEU A 300 0.69 3.46 -4.14
CA LEU A 300 1.49 4.65 -3.86
C LEU A 300 2.40 5.06 -5.03
N ALA A 301 2.92 4.10 -5.78
CA ALA A 301 3.75 4.39 -6.94
C ALA A 301 2.99 5.09 -8.09
N ARG A 302 1.66 4.95 -8.12
CA ARG A 302 0.75 5.50 -9.13
C ARG A 302 0.06 6.79 -8.67
N VAL A 303 0.24 7.19 -7.41
CA VAL A 303 -0.37 8.40 -6.86
C VAL A 303 0.01 9.62 -7.70
N ASP A 304 -0.99 10.36 -8.11
CA ASP A 304 -0.88 11.64 -8.82
C ASP A 304 -1.42 12.81 -8.01
N VAL A 305 -2.26 12.56 -6.98
CA VAL A 305 -2.72 13.56 -6.00
C VAL A 305 -2.39 13.09 -4.59
N LEU A 306 -1.67 13.94 -3.85
CA LEU A 306 -1.32 13.72 -2.44
C LEU A 306 -2.04 14.74 -1.56
N CYS A 307 -3.03 14.28 -0.82
CA CYS A 307 -3.75 15.07 0.17
C CYS A 307 -3.00 14.99 1.52
N LEU A 308 -2.52 16.11 2.01
CA LEU A 308 -1.79 16.22 3.27
C LEU A 308 -2.66 16.87 4.33
N ASP A 309 -2.80 16.24 5.49
CA ASP A 309 -3.20 16.98 6.67
C ASP A 309 -2.05 17.89 7.14
N LYS A 310 -2.34 19.06 7.68
CA LYS A 310 -1.32 20.04 8.11
C LYS A 310 -0.60 19.51 9.36
N THR A 311 -1.41 19.19 10.39
CA THR A 311 -0.93 18.90 11.74
C THR A 311 -0.33 17.51 11.82
N GLY A 312 0.81 17.34 12.51
CA GLY A 312 1.48 16.05 12.62
C GLY A 312 2.13 15.53 11.34
N THR A 313 1.80 16.07 10.15
CA THR A 313 2.35 15.68 8.85
C THR A 313 3.39 16.69 8.36
N ILE A 314 2.97 17.89 7.95
CA ILE A 314 3.88 18.98 7.52
C ILE A 314 4.56 19.59 8.74
N THR A 315 3.84 19.65 9.85
CA THR A 315 4.33 20.11 11.15
C THR A 315 4.68 18.94 12.05
N GLU A 316 5.45 19.20 13.10
CA GLU A 316 5.84 18.17 14.09
C GLU A 316 4.70 17.82 15.07
N GLY A 317 3.56 18.52 15.01
CA GLY A 317 2.49 18.42 16.00
C GLY A 317 2.80 19.14 17.32
N SER A 318 3.96 19.78 17.41
CA SER A 318 4.40 20.65 18.51
C SER A 318 4.31 22.11 18.09
N MET A 319 4.22 23.00 19.07
CA MET A 319 4.19 24.43 18.88
C MET A 319 5.45 25.09 19.43
N GLU A 320 5.82 26.22 18.86
CA GLU A 320 6.91 27.05 19.34
C GLU A 320 6.46 28.51 19.45
N ILE A 321 7.00 29.23 20.45
CA ILE A 321 6.77 30.65 20.60
C ILE A 321 7.74 31.38 19.69
N HIS A 322 7.21 32.18 18.75
CA HIS A 322 7.98 32.99 17.82
C HIS A 322 8.32 34.37 18.35
N GLY A 323 7.59 34.84 19.37
CA GLY A 323 7.81 36.12 20.02
C GLY A 323 6.70 36.45 20.98
N ILE A 324 6.97 37.48 21.78
CA ILE A 324 5.99 38.10 22.69
C ILE A 324 5.94 39.61 22.44
N LYS A 325 4.81 40.21 22.79
CA LYS A 325 4.62 41.66 22.78
C LYS A 325 3.99 42.05 24.10
N THR A 326 4.71 42.72 24.97
CA THR A 326 4.22 43.19 26.28
C THR A 326 3.45 44.48 26.17
N VAL A 327 2.55 44.72 27.12
CA VAL A 327 1.79 45.95 27.29
C VAL A 327 2.07 46.42 28.74
N ASP A 328 2.65 47.57 28.87
CA ASP A 328 2.96 48.23 30.17
C ASP A 328 3.85 47.40 31.16
N LEU A 329 4.41 46.25 30.74
CA LEU A 329 5.25 45.41 31.58
C LEU A 329 6.61 45.17 30.90
N SER A 330 7.63 44.90 31.71
CA SER A 330 8.90 44.36 31.22
C SER A 330 8.70 42.92 30.75
N GLU A 331 9.53 42.49 29.80
CA GLU A 331 9.51 41.11 29.30
C GLU A 331 9.73 40.08 30.41
N ASP A 332 10.59 40.39 31.36
CA ASP A 332 10.88 39.50 32.47
C ASP A 332 9.68 39.36 33.44
N GLU A 333 8.96 40.42 33.72
CA GLU A 333 7.77 40.36 34.54
C GLU A 333 6.64 39.61 33.85
N PHE A 334 6.43 39.87 32.60
CA PHE A 334 5.46 39.11 31.76
C PHE A 334 5.77 37.61 31.77
N CYS A 335 7.02 37.19 31.55
CA CYS A 335 7.44 35.81 31.58
C CYS A 335 7.28 35.16 32.97
N ARG A 336 7.47 35.89 34.07
CA ARG A 336 7.21 35.41 35.44
C ARG A 336 5.71 35.15 35.65
N HIS A 337 4.83 36.09 35.25
CA HIS A 337 3.39 35.89 35.36
C HIS A 337 2.91 34.71 34.51
N LEU A 338 3.43 34.60 33.32
CA LEU A 338 3.15 33.48 32.41
C LEU A 338 3.65 32.13 33.01
N LYS A 339 4.83 32.09 33.65
CA LYS A 339 5.35 30.95 34.36
C LYS A 339 4.46 30.54 35.53
N ASN A 340 4.09 31.51 36.40
CA ASN A 340 3.23 31.25 37.52
C ASN A 340 1.89 30.62 37.08
N LEU A 341 1.25 31.16 36.03
CA LEU A 341 0.02 30.67 35.48
C LEU A 341 0.19 29.26 34.87
N SER A 342 1.25 29.04 34.10
CA SER A 342 1.52 27.74 33.46
C SER A 342 1.71 26.63 34.47
N ASP A 343 2.43 26.92 35.59
CA ASP A 343 2.67 25.92 36.65
C ASP A 343 1.44 25.69 37.53
N ALA A 344 0.55 26.70 37.67
CA ALA A 344 -0.70 26.57 38.37
C ALA A 344 -1.73 25.72 37.61
N VAL A 345 -1.90 25.99 36.32
CA VAL A 345 -2.93 25.32 35.51
C VAL A 345 -2.59 23.92 35.10
N LYS A 346 -1.30 23.60 34.86
CA LYS A 346 -0.76 22.27 34.46
C LYS A 346 -1.49 21.63 33.27
N ASP A 347 -1.89 22.41 32.31
CA ASP A 347 -2.47 21.89 31.07
C ASP A 347 -1.43 21.06 30.28
N GLU A 348 -1.88 19.95 29.65
CA GLU A 348 -1.00 19.02 28.89
C GLU A 348 -1.18 19.14 27.37
N ASN A 349 -1.69 20.27 26.86
CA ASN A 349 -1.82 20.50 25.43
C ASN A 349 -0.54 21.07 24.79
N ALA A 350 -0.44 21.02 23.44
CA ALA A 350 0.75 21.48 22.72
C ALA A 350 1.07 22.97 22.96
N THR A 351 0.05 23.81 23.14
CA THR A 351 0.19 25.23 23.45
C THR A 351 0.81 25.43 24.84
N ALA A 352 0.30 24.73 25.86
CA ALA A 352 0.84 24.77 27.21
C ALA A 352 2.29 24.26 27.27
N ALA A 353 2.61 23.21 26.52
CA ALA A 353 3.98 22.69 26.40
C ALA A 353 4.91 23.74 25.78
N ALA A 354 4.49 24.46 24.74
CA ALA A 354 5.29 25.54 24.14
C ALA A 354 5.52 26.68 25.11
N VAL A 355 4.48 27.09 25.85
CA VAL A 355 4.58 28.11 26.90
C VAL A 355 5.55 27.66 28.00
N LYS A 356 5.36 26.47 28.53
CA LYS A 356 6.22 25.89 29.58
C LYS A 356 7.69 25.81 29.18
N ASN A 357 7.98 25.42 27.93
CA ASN A 357 9.35 25.38 27.43
C ASN A 357 9.96 26.77 27.30
N TYR A 358 9.18 27.78 26.86
CA TYR A 358 9.66 29.16 26.70
C TYR A 358 10.01 29.81 28.03
N VAL A 359 9.13 29.65 29.05
CA VAL A 359 9.34 30.24 30.38
C VAL A 359 10.09 29.30 31.34
N GLY A 360 10.66 28.19 30.86
CA GLY A 360 11.29 27.19 31.70
C GLY A 360 12.48 27.68 32.55
N GLN A 361 13.10 28.80 32.16
CA GLN A 361 14.22 29.43 32.90
C GLN A 361 13.77 30.26 34.10
N TYR A 362 12.47 30.56 34.22
CA TYR A 362 11.93 31.35 35.34
C TYR A 362 11.47 30.43 36.47
N GLU A 363 11.53 30.90 37.71
CA GLU A 363 10.96 30.19 38.84
C GLU A 363 9.54 30.66 39.13
N ALA A 364 8.66 29.72 39.43
CA ALA A 364 7.29 30.01 39.80
C ALA A 364 7.27 30.49 41.27
N ALA A 365 6.45 31.54 41.53
CA ALA A 365 6.26 32.06 42.87
C ALA A 365 4.78 32.45 43.03
N GLY A 366 4.23 32.38 44.27
CA GLY A 366 2.88 32.78 44.61
C GLY A 366 1.98 31.64 45.09
N GLU A 367 1.04 31.96 45.93
CA GLU A 367 0.04 31.03 46.47
C GLU A 367 -1.15 30.92 45.50
N VAL A 368 -1.44 29.69 45.04
CA VAL A 368 -2.55 29.44 44.11
C VAL A 368 -3.81 29.10 44.88
N SER A 369 -4.89 29.88 44.71
CA SER A 369 -6.15 29.63 45.38
C SER A 369 -7.24 29.02 44.46
N VAL A 370 -7.30 29.41 43.19
CA VAL A 370 -8.28 28.92 42.21
C VAL A 370 -7.59 28.56 40.93
N VAL A 371 -7.99 27.43 40.31
CA VAL A 371 -7.46 26.97 39.00
C VAL A 371 -8.63 26.65 38.07
N VAL A 372 -8.60 27.20 36.86
CA VAL A 372 -9.55 26.94 35.79
C VAL A 372 -8.75 26.35 34.60
N PRO A 373 -8.80 25.02 34.39
CA PRO A 373 -8.11 24.38 33.26
C PRO A 373 -8.65 24.85 31.91
N PHE A 374 -7.87 24.67 30.83
CA PHE A 374 -8.31 25.02 29.49
C PHE A 374 -9.55 24.21 29.07
N SER A 375 -10.46 24.85 28.35
CA SER A 375 -11.59 24.19 27.68
C SER A 375 -11.68 24.68 26.24
N SER A 376 -11.99 23.72 25.34
CA SER A 376 -12.17 23.99 23.91
C SER A 376 -13.35 24.93 23.64
N ASP A 377 -14.35 24.97 24.51
CA ASP A 377 -15.51 25.87 24.39
C ASP A 377 -15.17 27.29 24.86
N ARG A 378 -14.45 27.38 25.98
CA ARG A 378 -14.06 28.68 26.56
C ARG A 378 -12.87 29.33 25.89
N LYS A 379 -11.98 28.53 25.26
CA LYS A 379 -10.74 28.96 24.62
C LYS A 379 -9.78 29.75 25.51
N TRP A 380 -9.90 29.59 26.85
CA TRP A 380 -8.99 30.16 27.81
C TRP A 380 -8.81 29.24 29.03
N SER A 381 -7.70 29.45 29.75
CA SER A 381 -7.41 28.91 31.07
C SER A 381 -6.99 30.03 31.99
N GLY A 382 -7.10 29.82 33.31
CA GLY A 382 -6.74 30.85 34.29
C GLY A 382 -6.50 30.33 35.67
N ALA A 383 -5.90 31.17 36.52
CA ALA A 383 -5.70 30.89 37.93
C ALA A 383 -5.72 32.19 38.76
N VAL A 384 -6.08 32.07 40.04
CA VAL A 384 -5.88 33.15 41.04
C VAL A 384 -4.58 32.84 41.82
N ILE A 385 -3.64 33.78 41.74
CA ILE A 385 -2.32 33.69 42.34
C ILE A 385 -2.08 34.94 43.16
N ASP A 386 -1.80 34.81 44.44
CA ASP A 386 -1.65 35.92 45.39
C ASP A 386 -2.84 36.91 45.36
N GLY A 387 -4.08 36.40 45.22
CA GLY A 387 -5.33 37.22 45.19
C GLY A 387 -5.54 37.95 43.87
N ARG A 388 -4.73 37.73 42.84
CA ARG A 388 -4.88 38.32 41.52
C ARG A 388 -5.18 37.24 40.48
N SER A 389 -6.15 37.51 39.62
CA SER A 389 -6.54 36.61 38.54
C SER A 389 -5.65 36.78 37.31
N TYR A 390 -5.14 35.66 36.78
CA TYR A 390 -4.43 35.58 35.49
C TYR A 390 -5.20 34.71 34.54
N VAL A 391 -5.37 35.14 33.31
CA VAL A 391 -6.07 34.43 32.24
C VAL A 391 -5.23 34.42 30.99
N LEU A 392 -5.04 33.21 30.42
CA LEU A 392 -4.38 32.97 29.14
C LEU A 392 -5.37 32.40 28.15
N GLY A 393 -5.62 33.06 27.02
CA GLY A 393 -6.57 32.58 26.04
C GLY A 393 -6.50 33.28 24.69
N ALA A 394 -7.41 32.91 23.80
CA ALA A 394 -7.56 33.59 22.53
C ALA A 394 -8.16 34.99 22.74
N PRO A 395 -7.59 36.05 22.11
CA PRO A 395 -7.98 37.44 22.36
C PRO A 395 -9.47 37.68 22.20
N GLU A 396 -10.13 37.09 21.23
CA GLU A 396 -11.56 37.22 20.96
C GLU A 396 -12.48 36.64 22.04
N PHE A 397 -11.97 35.68 22.83
CA PHE A 397 -12.70 35.05 23.94
C PHE A 397 -12.41 35.73 25.27
N VAL A 398 -11.16 36.18 25.49
CA VAL A 398 -10.76 36.88 26.72
C VAL A 398 -11.30 38.31 26.71
N PHE A 399 -11.39 38.96 25.55
CA PHE A 399 -11.91 40.31 25.34
C PHE A 399 -13.01 40.31 24.29
N PRO A 400 -14.26 39.93 24.62
CA PRO A 400 -15.37 39.86 23.64
C PRO A 400 -15.70 41.19 22.94
N ASN A 401 -15.48 42.31 23.62
CA ASN A 401 -15.64 43.65 23.08
C ASN A 401 -14.30 44.27 22.67
N THR A 402 -13.52 43.55 21.90
CA THR A 402 -12.12 43.80 21.56
C THR A 402 -11.91 45.17 20.92
N ALA A 403 -10.93 45.94 21.41
CA ALA A 403 -10.48 47.18 20.76
C ALA A 403 -9.90 46.86 19.37
N GLU A 404 -10.06 47.77 18.40
CA GLU A 404 -9.60 47.60 17.03
C GLU A 404 -8.10 47.33 16.94
N GLU A 405 -7.31 47.78 17.91
CA GLU A 405 -5.86 47.50 18.00
C GLU A 405 -5.53 46.02 18.22
N ILE A 406 -6.28 45.34 19.09
CA ILE A 406 -6.08 43.90 19.35
C ILE A 406 -6.50 43.09 18.13
N LYS A 407 -7.62 43.48 17.47
CA LYS A 407 -8.03 42.86 16.22
C LYS A 407 -7.00 43.03 15.11
N ALA A 408 -6.38 44.20 15.00
CA ALA A 408 -5.33 44.49 14.03
C ALA A 408 -4.08 43.61 14.26
N ILE A 409 -3.61 43.50 15.51
CA ILE A 409 -2.49 42.64 15.87
C ILE A 409 -2.83 41.18 15.56
N THR A 410 -4.00 40.71 15.96
CA THR A 410 -4.42 39.32 15.72
C THR A 410 -4.49 39.03 14.22
N ARG A 411 -5.00 39.94 13.42
CA ARG A 411 -5.10 39.76 11.96
C ARG A 411 -3.73 39.80 11.28
N GLU A 412 -2.87 40.78 11.62
CA GLU A 412 -1.52 40.87 11.10
C GLU A 412 -0.73 39.58 11.37
N LYS A 413 -0.76 39.11 12.61
CA LYS A 413 -0.02 37.91 12.98
C LYS A 413 -0.67 36.62 12.45
N ALA A 414 -1.97 36.58 12.28
CA ALA A 414 -2.61 35.46 11.58
C ALA A 414 -2.23 35.40 10.10
N GLU A 415 -2.01 36.53 9.42
CA GLU A 415 -1.50 36.59 8.05
C GLU A 415 -0.05 36.06 7.94
N GLU A 416 0.74 36.17 9.01
CA GLU A 416 2.08 35.53 9.14
C GLU A 416 2.00 34.05 9.52
N GLY A 417 0.80 33.50 9.78
CA GLY A 417 0.59 32.10 10.19
C GLY A 417 0.80 31.85 11.67
N LEU A 418 0.75 32.88 12.48
CA LEU A 418 0.93 32.81 13.93
C LEU A 418 -0.46 32.81 14.62
N ARG A 419 -0.60 31.99 15.65
CA ARG A 419 -1.71 32.09 16.60
C ARG A 419 -1.35 33.10 17.65
N VAL A 420 -2.31 33.96 18.00
CA VAL A 420 -2.14 34.96 19.04
C VAL A 420 -2.84 34.49 20.29
N LEU A 421 -2.13 34.46 21.41
CA LEU A 421 -2.72 34.34 22.73
C LEU A 421 -2.51 35.66 23.49
N VAL A 422 -3.41 35.99 24.38
CA VAL A 422 -3.28 37.12 25.29
C VAL A 422 -3.17 36.63 26.73
N LEU A 423 -2.18 37.11 27.45
CA LEU A 423 -2.15 37.04 28.92
C LEU A 423 -2.79 38.30 29.46
N ALA A 424 -3.81 38.11 30.29
CA ALA A 424 -4.53 39.21 30.94
C ALA A 424 -4.57 38.97 32.45
N SER A 425 -4.65 40.07 33.23
CA SER A 425 -4.83 40.01 34.68
C SER A 425 -5.95 40.93 35.17
N SER A 426 -6.47 40.61 36.34
CA SER A 426 -7.48 41.42 37.06
C SER A 426 -7.25 41.31 38.58
N ASP A 427 -7.55 42.38 39.26
CA ASP A 427 -7.60 42.39 40.73
C ASP A 427 -8.91 41.78 41.29
N VAL A 428 -9.85 41.38 40.42
CA VAL A 428 -11.07 40.64 40.77
C VAL A 428 -10.82 39.12 40.62
N GLU A 429 -11.20 38.36 41.64
CA GLU A 429 -10.97 36.90 41.61
C GLU A 429 -11.92 36.21 40.63
N ILE A 430 -11.43 35.12 39.99
CA ILE A 430 -12.22 34.23 39.14
C ILE A 430 -13.26 33.51 40.00
N ILE A 431 -14.55 33.61 39.65
CA ILE A 431 -15.63 32.87 40.29
C ILE A 431 -16.15 31.77 39.34
N GLY A 432 -16.00 30.53 39.78
CA GLY A 432 -16.39 29.35 38.96
C GLY A 432 -15.58 29.26 37.67
N HIS A 433 -16.26 29.36 36.53
CA HIS A 433 -15.63 29.24 35.19
C HIS A 433 -15.89 30.48 34.32
N SER A 434 -16.20 31.64 34.95
CA SER A 434 -16.47 32.92 34.28
C SER A 434 -15.23 33.83 34.31
N LEU A 435 -15.07 34.63 33.26
CA LEU A 435 -14.00 35.63 33.22
C LEU A 435 -14.27 36.69 34.32
N PRO A 436 -13.22 37.12 35.03
CA PRO A 436 -13.36 38.20 36.02
C PRO A 436 -13.57 39.55 35.33
N ASP A 437 -14.24 40.44 36.01
CA ASP A 437 -14.40 41.84 35.55
C ASP A 437 -13.04 42.57 35.59
N GLY A 438 -12.91 43.59 34.77
CA GLY A 438 -11.75 44.50 34.81
C GLY A 438 -10.45 43.91 34.30
N LEU A 439 -10.51 42.86 33.45
CA LEU A 439 -9.33 42.28 32.80
C LEU A 439 -8.55 43.33 32.01
N LYS A 440 -7.22 43.33 32.16
CA LYS A 440 -6.27 44.15 31.42
C LYS A 440 -5.28 43.25 30.72
N ALA A 441 -5.01 43.51 29.43
CA ALA A 441 -3.99 42.78 28.70
C ALA A 441 -2.59 43.11 29.21
N GLU A 442 -1.84 42.13 29.63
CA GLU A 442 -0.42 42.27 30.00
C GLU A 442 0.51 42.10 28.79
N GLY A 443 0.07 41.32 27.81
CA GLY A 443 0.83 41.11 26.57
C GLY A 443 0.29 39.96 25.71
N PHE A 444 0.90 39.81 24.56
CA PHE A 444 0.52 38.86 23.54
C PHE A 444 1.66 37.86 23.29
N ILE A 445 1.29 36.63 23.06
CA ILE A 445 2.21 35.51 22.74
C ILE A 445 1.90 35.09 21.32
N PHE A 446 2.92 35.05 20.46
CA PHE A 446 2.80 34.61 19.08
C PHE A 446 3.33 33.18 18.97
N ILE A 447 2.44 32.25 18.64
CA ILE A 447 2.73 30.82 18.61
C ILE A 447 2.56 30.30 17.18
N ALA A 448 3.53 29.52 16.73
CA ALA A 448 3.46 28.83 15.44
C ALA A 448 3.53 27.32 15.60
N ASP A 449 2.93 26.63 14.64
CA ASP A 449 3.21 25.21 14.45
C ASP A 449 4.67 25.05 13.98
N LYS A 450 5.40 24.16 14.62
CA LYS A 450 6.78 23.83 14.26
C LYS A 450 6.79 23.02 12.97
N ILE A 451 7.28 23.63 11.89
CA ILE A 451 7.40 22.96 10.59
C ILE A 451 8.58 22.00 10.61
N ARG A 452 8.39 20.80 10.04
CA ARG A 452 9.49 19.84 9.88
C ARG A 452 10.57 20.41 8.97
N LYS A 453 11.82 20.24 9.34
CA LYS A 453 12.96 20.76 8.56
C LYS A 453 13.03 20.20 7.15
N GLU A 454 12.58 18.94 6.97
CA GLU A 454 12.62 18.20 5.73
C GLU A 454 11.37 18.40 4.85
N ALA A 455 10.38 19.15 5.34
CA ALA A 455 9.13 19.38 4.59
C ALA A 455 9.35 20.07 3.23
N PRO A 456 10.22 21.12 3.10
CA PRO A 456 10.44 21.76 1.81
C PRO A 456 11.01 20.80 0.75
N ASP A 457 12.02 20.02 1.11
CA ASP A 457 12.65 19.06 0.18
C ASP A 457 11.66 17.95 -0.23
N THR A 458 10.83 17.52 0.71
CA THR A 458 9.82 16.49 0.46
C THR A 458 8.72 16.99 -0.48
N LEU A 459 8.21 18.19 -0.28
CA LEU A 459 7.21 18.81 -1.15
C LEU A 459 7.77 19.08 -2.54
N GLN A 460 9.03 19.55 -2.62
CA GLN A 460 9.74 19.72 -3.88
C GLN A 460 9.88 18.40 -4.64
N TYR A 461 10.25 17.32 -3.94
CA TYR A 461 10.33 15.99 -4.55
C TYR A 461 8.99 15.58 -5.19
N PHE A 462 7.86 15.72 -4.50
CA PHE A 462 6.55 15.36 -5.05
C PHE A 462 6.21 16.19 -6.29
N ARG A 463 6.49 17.47 -6.27
CA ARG A 463 6.31 18.36 -7.42
C ARG A 463 7.15 17.93 -8.62
N ASP A 464 8.44 17.66 -8.43
CA ASP A 464 9.36 17.18 -9.48
C ASP A 464 8.90 15.84 -10.05
N GLN A 465 8.19 15.07 -9.25
CA GLN A 465 7.59 13.80 -9.65
C GLN A 465 6.20 13.95 -10.31
N GLY A 466 5.72 15.17 -10.49
CA GLY A 466 4.42 15.46 -11.11
C GLY A 466 3.23 15.01 -10.26
N VAL A 467 3.39 14.99 -8.92
CA VAL A 467 2.32 14.72 -7.97
C VAL A 467 1.74 16.06 -7.51
N THR A 468 0.45 16.23 -7.68
CA THR A 468 -0.27 17.41 -7.17
C THR A 468 -0.45 17.29 -5.67
N VAL A 469 0.07 18.25 -4.92
CA VAL A 469 -0.06 18.29 -3.46
C VAL A 469 -1.23 19.19 -3.10
N LYS A 470 -2.16 18.68 -2.29
CA LYS A 470 -3.29 19.42 -1.72
C LYS A 470 -3.21 19.39 -0.20
N ILE A 471 -3.40 20.51 0.47
CA ILE A 471 -3.39 20.62 1.94
C ILE A 471 -4.81 20.74 2.43
N ILE A 472 -5.21 19.84 3.34
CA ILE A 472 -6.57 19.76 3.89
C ILE A 472 -6.49 19.88 5.42
N SER A 473 -7.02 20.96 5.99
CA SER A 473 -6.93 21.23 7.44
C SER A 473 -8.23 21.78 8.02
N GLY A 474 -8.49 21.47 9.30
CA GLY A 474 -9.56 22.10 10.07
C GLY A 474 -9.25 23.54 10.51
N ASP A 475 -8.02 24.01 10.34
CA ASP A 475 -7.59 25.35 10.74
C ASP A 475 -8.06 26.43 9.74
N ASN A 476 -7.95 27.67 10.18
CA ASN A 476 -8.25 28.83 9.33
C ASN A 476 -7.40 28.82 8.05
N PRO A 477 -8.01 29.03 6.86
CA PRO A 477 -7.30 28.94 5.58
C PRO A 477 -6.09 29.89 5.46
N VAL A 478 -6.13 31.06 6.09
CA VAL A 478 -5.01 32.02 6.10
C VAL A 478 -3.81 31.43 6.84
N THR A 479 -4.03 30.81 7.99
CA THR A 479 -2.99 30.13 8.77
C THR A 479 -2.42 28.93 8.00
N VAL A 480 -3.29 28.14 7.38
CA VAL A 480 -2.87 26.98 6.56
C VAL A 480 -2.01 27.43 5.38
N ARG A 481 -2.38 28.52 4.70
CA ARG A 481 -1.60 29.13 3.62
C ARG A 481 -0.22 29.57 4.09
N ALA A 482 -0.14 30.24 5.23
CA ALA A 482 1.14 30.72 5.77
C ALA A 482 2.06 29.55 6.12
N VAL A 483 1.55 28.49 6.74
CA VAL A 483 2.31 27.24 7.02
C VAL A 483 2.75 26.57 5.71
N ALA A 484 1.86 26.45 4.72
CA ALA A 484 2.15 25.86 3.42
C ALA A 484 3.27 26.62 2.69
N LYS A 485 3.22 27.96 2.71
CA LYS A 485 4.24 28.84 2.11
C LYS A 485 5.60 28.67 2.81
N ARG A 486 5.62 28.65 4.14
CA ARG A 486 6.84 28.40 4.93
C ARG A 486 7.39 26.99 4.68
N ALA A 487 6.53 26.00 4.43
CA ALA A 487 6.90 24.64 4.06
C ALA A 487 7.34 24.49 2.60
N GLY A 488 7.33 25.58 1.78
CA GLY A 488 7.83 25.57 0.41
C GLY A 488 6.84 25.08 -0.65
N LEU A 489 5.52 25.07 -0.36
CA LEU A 489 4.51 24.79 -1.38
C LEU A 489 4.44 25.96 -2.37
N SER A 490 4.43 25.67 -3.67
CA SER A 490 4.52 26.70 -4.73
C SER A 490 3.19 27.37 -5.03
N ASP A 491 2.07 26.64 -4.99
CA ASP A 491 0.74 27.14 -5.29
C ASP A 491 -0.05 27.39 -4.00
N CYS A 492 0.37 28.45 -3.28
CA CYS A 492 -0.25 28.83 -2.01
C CYS A 492 -1.42 29.81 -2.15
N ASP A 493 -1.66 30.33 -3.36
CA ASP A 493 -2.70 31.35 -3.56
C ASP A 493 -4.06 30.74 -3.92
N SER A 494 -4.08 29.47 -4.33
CA SER A 494 -5.29 28.70 -4.60
C SER A 494 -5.89 28.13 -3.29
N ILE A 495 -6.61 28.99 -2.57
CA ILE A 495 -7.12 28.70 -1.22
C ILE A 495 -8.64 28.84 -1.14
N ILE A 496 -9.29 28.04 -0.29
CA ILE A 496 -10.72 28.12 -0.02
C ILE A 496 -11.03 27.91 1.47
N ASP A 497 -12.03 28.65 1.96
CA ASP A 497 -12.66 28.44 3.27
C ASP A 497 -13.87 27.52 3.10
N MET A 498 -13.74 26.28 3.56
CA MET A 498 -14.76 25.23 3.38
C MET A 498 -16.03 25.50 4.21
N SER A 499 -15.95 26.34 5.22
CA SER A 499 -17.14 26.77 5.99
C SER A 499 -18.10 27.62 5.19
N THR A 500 -17.67 28.20 4.07
CA THR A 500 -18.51 29.03 3.18
C THR A 500 -19.32 28.17 2.20
N LEU A 501 -18.96 26.91 1.98
CA LEU A 501 -19.65 26.00 1.08
C LEU A 501 -20.85 25.36 1.80
N LYS A 502 -21.99 25.34 1.14
CA LYS A 502 -23.25 24.88 1.73
C LYS A 502 -23.77 23.57 1.16
N THR A 503 -23.28 23.16 -0.02
CA THR A 503 -23.76 21.97 -0.70
C THR A 503 -22.60 21.03 -1.03
N ASP A 504 -22.91 19.74 -1.17
CA ASP A 504 -21.93 18.72 -1.56
C ASP A 504 -21.37 18.98 -2.96
N GLU A 505 -22.17 19.52 -3.88
CA GLU A 505 -21.75 19.87 -5.23
C GLU A 505 -20.68 20.96 -5.22
N GLU A 506 -20.81 21.97 -4.37
CA GLU A 506 -19.80 23.01 -4.21
C GLU A 506 -18.48 22.45 -3.69
N VAL A 507 -18.52 21.46 -2.78
CA VAL A 507 -17.33 20.77 -2.25
C VAL A 507 -16.67 19.93 -3.35
N ILE A 508 -17.45 19.21 -4.16
CA ILE A 508 -16.96 18.40 -5.29
C ILE A 508 -16.25 19.31 -6.31
N ASP A 509 -16.87 20.42 -6.68
CA ASP A 509 -16.29 21.40 -7.61
C ASP A 509 -15.02 22.05 -7.07
N ALA A 510 -14.93 22.27 -5.77
CA ALA A 510 -13.76 22.84 -5.13
C ALA A 510 -12.55 21.89 -5.16
N ALA A 511 -12.77 20.57 -5.14
CA ALA A 511 -11.72 19.57 -5.04
C ALA A 511 -10.62 19.71 -6.13
N GLU A 512 -11.00 20.03 -7.36
CA GLU A 512 -10.05 20.27 -8.45
C GLU A 512 -9.44 21.68 -8.43
N LYS A 513 -10.25 22.69 -8.15
CA LYS A 513 -9.91 24.09 -8.34
C LYS A 513 -8.89 24.60 -7.33
N TYR A 514 -8.91 24.09 -6.10
CA TYR A 514 -8.12 24.63 -5.00
C TYR A 514 -7.02 23.69 -4.54
N THR A 515 -5.95 24.27 -4.02
CA THR A 515 -4.79 23.55 -3.50
C THR A 515 -4.80 23.50 -1.97
N ILE A 516 -5.35 24.55 -1.32
CA ILE A 516 -5.40 24.68 0.14
C ILE A 516 -6.85 24.79 0.60
N PHE A 517 -7.24 23.89 1.48
CA PHE A 517 -8.58 23.79 2.06
C PHE A 517 -8.49 24.06 3.56
N GLY A 518 -9.13 25.13 4.04
CA GLY A 518 -9.19 25.47 5.46
C GLY A 518 -10.58 25.29 6.05
N ARG A 519 -10.69 25.13 7.37
CA ARG A 519 -11.92 24.86 8.14
C ARG A 519 -12.71 23.67 7.61
N VAL A 520 -11.99 22.62 7.22
CA VAL A 520 -12.57 21.42 6.62
C VAL A 520 -13.15 20.52 7.72
N LEU A 521 -14.41 20.15 7.57
CA LEU A 521 -15.07 19.17 8.42
C LEU A 521 -14.71 17.73 8.00
N PRO A 522 -14.80 16.72 8.89
CA PRO A 522 -14.48 15.33 8.56
C PRO A 522 -15.21 14.79 7.33
N ASP A 523 -16.51 15.10 7.18
CA ASP A 523 -17.31 14.67 6.02
C ASP A 523 -16.88 15.36 4.74
N GLN A 524 -16.50 16.63 4.82
CA GLN A 524 -15.96 17.34 3.67
C GLN A 524 -14.59 16.77 3.25
N LYS A 525 -13.73 16.32 4.20
CA LYS A 525 -12.48 15.60 3.88
C LYS A 525 -12.78 14.33 3.07
N LEU A 526 -13.76 13.55 3.51
CA LEU A 526 -14.21 12.35 2.78
C LEU A 526 -14.70 12.69 1.38
N LEU A 527 -15.53 13.73 1.24
CA LEU A 527 -16.13 14.13 -0.02
C LEU A 527 -15.08 14.64 -1.02
N LEU A 528 -14.10 15.44 -0.56
CA LEU A 528 -12.96 15.87 -1.38
C LEU A 528 -12.18 14.68 -1.95
N VAL A 529 -11.86 13.68 -1.13
CA VAL A 529 -11.17 12.46 -1.59
C VAL A 529 -12.01 11.70 -2.61
N LYS A 530 -13.34 11.54 -2.37
CA LYS A 530 -14.24 10.89 -3.32
C LYS A 530 -14.33 11.64 -4.65
N ALA A 531 -14.38 12.97 -4.62
CA ALA A 531 -14.44 13.80 -5.81
C ALA A 531 -13.18 13.65 -6.69
N LEU A 532 -12.00 13.73 -6.07
CA LEU A 532 -10.74 13.52 -6.79
C LEU A 532 -10.64 12.14 -7.42
N LYS A 533 -11.07 11.09 -6.71
CA LYS A 533 -11.13 9.72 -7.27
C LYS A 533 -12.13 9.59 -8.41
N ALA A 534 -13.30 10.21 -8.30
CA ALA A 534 -14.31 10.21 -9.36
C ALA A 534 -13.80 10.89 -10.63
N ASN A 535 -12.93 11.88 -10.52
CA ASN A 535 -12.26 12.55 -11.63
C ASN A 535 -11.10 11.73 -12.23
N GLY A 536 -10.85 10.52 -11.73
CA GLY A 536 -9.87 9.58 -12.26
C GLY A 536 -8.48 9.67 -11.63
N HIS A 537 -8.31 10.44 -10.56
CA HIS A 537 -7.06 10.53 -9.82
C HIS A 537 -6.81 9.32 -8.93
N THR A 538 -5.55 8.99 -8.74
CA THR A 538 -5.09 8.04 -7.72
C THR A 538 -4.65 8.82 -6.48
N VAL A 539 -5.50 8.81 -5.46
CA VAL A 539 -5.37 9.70 -4.31
C VAL A 539 -4.67 9.03 -3.15
N ALA A 540 -3.56 9.63 -2.68
CA ALA A 540 -3.01 9.33 -1.36
C ALA A 540 -3.50 10.36 -0.34
N MET A 541 -3.80 9.91 0.88
CA MET A 541 -4.18 10.76 2.02
C MET A 541 -3.28 10.47 3.20
N THR A 542 -2.71 11.54 3.79
CA THR A 542 -2.04 11.46 5.09
C THR A 542 -2.96 12.03 6.17
N GLY A 543 -2.90 11.43 7.34
CA GLY A 543 -3.61 11.95 8.51
C GLY A 543 -3.11 11.29 9.79
N ASP A 544 -3.19 12.01 10.90
CA ASP A 544 -2.79 11.53 12.22
C ASP A 544 -3.95 11.58 13.22
N GLY A 545 -5.01 12.33 12.89
CA GLY A 545 -6.16 12.53 13.74
C GLY A 545 -7.30 11.54 13.51
N VAL A 546 -8.21 11.55 14.44
CA VAL A 546 -9.49 10.83 14.37
C VAL A 546 -10.36 11.36 13.23
N ASN A 547 -10.30 12.65 12.98
CA ASN A 547 -11.08 13.36 11.96
C ASN A 547 -10.70 12.96 10.52
N ASP A 548 -9.56 12.27 10.34
CA ASP A 548 -9.05 11.84 9.04
C ASP A 548 -9.49 10.43 8.67
N VAL A 549 -10.01 9.66 9.62
CA VAL A 549 -10.27 8.22 9.47
C VAL A 549 -11.14 7.88 8.28
N LEU A 550 -12.21 8.65 8.03
CA LEU A 550 -13.11 8.43 6.89
C LEU A 550 -12.41 8.72 5.56
N ALA A 551 -11.66 9.80 5.47
CA ALA A 551 -10.88 10.17 4.29
C ALA A 551 -9.73 9.18 4.03
N LEU A 552 -9.01 8.75 5.07
CA LEU A 552 -7.98 7.72 5.00
C LEU A 552 -8.55 6.40 4.45
N LYS A 553 -9.71 5.96 4.95
CA LYS A 553 -10.36 4.73 4.49
C LYS A 553 -10.84 4.81 3.04
N GLU A 554 -11.25 5.98 2.58
CA GLU A 554 -11.71 6.18 1.19
C GLU A 554 -10.55 6.31 0.21
N SER A 555 -9.41 6.87 0.60
CA SER A 555 -8.26 7.09 -0.27
C SER A 555 -7.73 5.78 -0.86
N ASP A 556 -7.05 5.85 -2.00
CA ASP A 556 -6.43 4.68 -2.64
C ASP A 556 -5.20 4.22 -1.86
N CYS A 557 -4.47 5.15 -1.27
CA CYS A 557 -3.34 4.88 -0.38
C CYS A 557 -3.42 5.78 0.86
N SER A 558 -3.68 5.16 2.01
CA SER A 558 -3.74 5.86 3.30
C SER A 558 -2.44 5.74 4.08
N ILE A 559 -2.00 6.83 4.68
CA ILE A 559 -0.73 6.94 5.36
C ILE A 559 -0.94 7.60 6.72
N ALA A 560 -0.58 6.90 7.80
CA ALA A 560 -0.63 7.45 9.15
C ALA A 560 0.78 7.64 9.74
N MET A 561 0.88 8.57 10.68
CA MET A 561 2.07 8.75 11.51
C MET A 561 2.00 7.83 12.73
N ALA A 562 3.13 7.30 13.21
CA ALA A 562 3.14 6.47 14.43
C ALA A 562 2.73 7.27 15.67
N SER A 563 2.99 8.59 15.71
CA SER A 563 2.51 9.51 16.74
C SER A 563 1.02 9.81 16.67
N GLY A 564 0.36 9.47 15.57
CA GLY A 564 -1.06 9.73 15.38
C GLY A 564 -1.97 8.81 16.21
N SER A 565 -3.27 9.06 16.11
CA SER A 565 -4.31 8.28 16.80
C SER A 565 -4.29 6.79 16.39
N ASP A 566 -4.66 5.93 17.30
CA ASP A 566 -4.78 4.49 17.01
C ASP A 566 -5.80 4.22 15.90
N ALA A 567 -6.86 5.02 15.85
CA ALA A 567 -7.88 4.94 14.80
C ALA A 567 -7.29 5.20 13.41
N ALA A 568 -6.50 6.27 13.24
CA ALA A 568 -5.84 6.57 11.98
C ALA A 568 -4.84 5.46 11.58
N LYS A 569 -4.04 4.98 12.54
CA LYS A 569 -3.10 3.86 12.30
C LYS A 569 -3.81 2.59 11.85
N ASN A 570 -4.91 2.22 12.49
CA ASN A 570 -5.62 0.96 12.21
C ASN A 570 -6.30 0.91 10.84
N VAL A 571 -6.68 2.06 10.27
CA VAL A 571 -7.31 2.13 8.93
C VAL A 571 -6.33 2.38 7.81
N SER A 572 -5.10 2.79 8.11
CA SER A 572 -4.11 3.20 7.12
C SER A 572 -3.41 2.01 6.49
N SER A 573 -3.13 2.10 5.19
CA SER A 573 -2.36 1.10 4.44
C SER A 573 -0.87 1.12 4.79
N LEU A 574 -0.36 2.30 5.16
CA LEU A 574 1.03 2.54 5.54
C LEU A 574 1.08 3.30 6.87
N VAL A 575 2.04 2.93 7.73
CA VAL A 575 2.34 3.68 8.96
C VAL A 575 3.82 4.06 8.97
N LEU A 576 4.12 5.36 9.07
CA LEU A 576 5.48 5.88 9.20
C LEU A 576 5.90 5.78 10.66
N LEU A 577 6.76 4.80 10.98
CA LEU A 577 7.15 4.47 12.35
C LEU A 577 8.03 5.54 13.00
N ASP A 578 8.75 6.32 12.20
CA ASP A 578 9.53 7.48 12.63
C ASP A 578 8.70 8.76 12.73
N SER A 579 7.42 8.69 12.42
CA SER A 579 6.51 9.83 12.32
C SER A 579 7.07 10.96 11.45
N ASN A 580 7.92 10.63 10.48
CA ASN A 580 8.60 11.60 9.63
C ASN A 580 8.11 11.52 8.17
N PHE A 581 7.46 12.59 7.71
CA PHE A 581 7.00 12.74 6.34
C PHE A 581 8.14 12.62 5.29
N ALA A 582 9.37 12.94 5.65
CA ALA A 582 10.55 12.78 4.79
C ALA A 582 10.87 11.33 4.39
N SER A 583 10.27 10.34 5.03
CA SER A 583 10.36 8.94 4.61
C SER A 583 9.54 8.64 3.36
N MET A 584 8.53 9.45 3.02
CA MET A 584 7.62 9.25 1.89
C MET A 584 8.31 9.17 0.51
N PRO A 585 9.28 10.04 0.14
CA PRO A 585 10.02 9.91 -1.12
C PRO A 585 10.65 8.53 -1.31
N LYS A 586 11.19 7.93 -0.24
CA LYS A 586 11.81 6.60 -0.27
C LYS A 586 10.76 5.51 -0.51
N VAL A 587 9.58 5.67 0.10
CA VAL A 587 8.45 4.74 -0.05
C VAL A 587 7.91 4.76 -1.48
N VAL A 588 7.70 5.96 -2.05
CA VAL A 588 7.29 6.13 -3.45
C VAL A 588 8.33 5.55 -4.42
N ALA A 589 9.62 5.84 -4.18
CA ALA A 589 10.70 5.32 -5.01
C ALA A 589 10.75 3.78 -5.00
N GLU A 590 10.50 3.12 -3.86
CA GLU A 590 10.44 1.67 -3.77
C GLU A 590 9.21 1.10 -4.48
N GLY A 591 8.06 1.78 -4.40
CA GLY A 591 6.87 1.43 -5.16
C GLY A 591 7.11 1.46 -6.68
N ARG A 592 7.68 2.55 -7.18
CA ARG A 592 8.03 2.71 -8.60
C ARG A 592 9.03 1.66 -9.07
N ARG A 593 10.05 1.41 -8.28
CA ARG A 593 11.01 0.33 -8.53
C ARG A 593 10.31 -1.01 -8.75
N SER A 594 9.39 -1.35 -7.86
CA SER A 594 8.66 -2.61 -7.89
C SER A 594 7.83 -2.75 -9.14
N ILE A 595 7.08 -1.71 -9.52
CA ILE A 595 6.23 -1.74 -10.71
C ILE A 595 7.07 -1.79 -11.99
N ASN A 596 8.06 -0.92 -12.14
CA ASN A 596 8.90 -0.84 -13.34
C ASN A 596 9.64 -2.17 -13.59
N ASN A 597 10.18 -2.77 -12.53
CA ASN A 597 10.87 -4.05 -12.64
C ASN A 597 9.90 -5.18 -12.97
N LEU A 598 8.70 -5.14 -12.40
CA LEU A 598 7.67 -6.14 -12.69
C LEU A 598 7.11 -6.00 -14.12
N GLU A 599 6.91 -4.78 -14.62
CA GLU A 599 6.51 -4.55 -16.03
C GLU A 599 7.54 -5.12 -17.02
N ARG A 600 8.83 -4.88 -16.77
CA ARG A 600 9.93 -5.40 -17.58
C ARG A 600 9.97 -6.93 -17.55
N SER A 601 9.92 -7.53 -16.36
CA SER A 601 9.94 -8.98 -16.20
C SER A 601 8.70 -9.64 -16.78
N ALA A 602 7.52 -9.05 -16.57
CA ALA A 602 6.27 -9.56 -17.14
C ALA A 602 6.29 -9.56 -18.67
N SER A 603 6.91 -8.54 -19.30
CA SER A 603 7.08 -8.51 -20.75
C SER A 603 7.94 -9.66 -21.26
N LEU A 604 9.04 -10.04 -20.55
CA LEU A 604 9.87 -11.20 -20.89
C LEU A 604 9.06 -12.52 -20.84
N PHE A 605 8.26 -12.71 -19.78
CA PHE A 605 7.39 -13.90 -19.67
C PHE A 605 6.32 -13.93 -20.77
N LEU A 606 5.75 -12.77 -21.11
CA LEU A 606 4.70 -12.68 -22.10
C LEU A 606 5.20 -12.94 -23.52
N VAL A 607 6.46 -12.60 -23.83
CA VAL A 607 7.10 -13.00 -25.11
C VAL A 607 7.02 -14.51 -25.29
N LYS A 608 7.42 -15.29 -24.26
CA LYS A 608 7.37 -16.75 -24.29
C LYS A 608 5.96 -17.27 -24.51
N THR A 609 5.02 -16.78 -23.72
CA THR A 609 3.61 -17.19 -23.82
C THR A 609 3.04 -16.86 -25.20
N GLY A 610 3.33 -15.66 -25.73
CA GLY A 610 2.81 -15.17 -27.00
C GLY A 610 3.35 -15.96 -28.20
N TYR A 611 4.68 -16.17 -28.30
CA TYR A 611 5.20 -16.91 -29.44
C TYR A 611 4.81 -18.38 -29.40
N ASN A 612 4.76 -19.03 -28.20
CA ASN A 612 4.31 -20.44 -28.14
C ASN A 612 2.85 -20.59 -28.53
N LEU A 613 1.98 -19.65 -28.17
CA LEU A 613 0.61 -19.64 -28.66
C LEU A 613 0.54 -19.51 -30.18
N LEU A 614 1.30 -18.59 -30.77
CA LEU A 614 1.32 -18.39 -32.23
C LEU A 614 1.96 -19.57 -32.97
N ILE A 615 3.00 -20.19 -32.41
CA ILE A 615 3.58 -21.44 -32.90
C ILE A 615 2.52 -22.55 -32.94
N ALA A 616 1.79 -22.75 -31.85
CA ALA A 616 0.79 -23.78 -31.80
C ALA A 616 -0.31 -23.56 -32.87
N LEU A 617 -0.75 -22.29 -33.06
CA LEU A 617 -1.70 -21.95 -34.10
C LEU A 617 -1.16 -22.14 -35.52
N LEU A 618 0.11 -21.76 -35.77
CA LEU A 618 0.78 -21.95 -37.06
C LEU A 618 0.87 -23.42 -37.41
N PHE A 619 1.32 -24.26 -36.49
CA PHE A 619 1.57 -25.66 -36.70
C PHE A 619 0.30 -26.54 -36.71
N LEU A 620 -0.88 -25.99 -36.43
CA LEU A 620 -2.16 -26.62 -36.79
C LEU A 620 -2.33 -26.71 -38.32
N ILE A 621 -1.76 -25.76 -39.08
CA ILE A 621 -1.93 -25.64 -40.52
C ILE A 621 -0.72 -26.19 -41.26
N VAL A 622 0.48 -25.88 -40.76
CA VAL A 622 1.73 -26.22 -41.41
C VAL A 622 2.13 -27.69 -41.09
N PRO A 623 2.33 -28.56 -42.13
CA PRO A 623 2.76 -29.96 -41.95
C PRO A 623 4.28 -30.05 -41.74
N SER A 624 4.74 -29.60 -40.56
CA SER A 624 6.15 -29.69 -40.15
C SER A 624 6.24 -30.16 -38.70
N ILE A 625 7.44 -30.53 -38.27
CA ILE A 625 7.73 -30.93 -36.89
C ILE A 625 7.56 -29.71 -35.98
N LEU A 626 6.90 -29.89 -34.85
CA LEU A 626 6.80 -28.86 -33.81
C LEU A 626 8.17 -28.46 -33.29
N PRO A 627 8.49 -27.18 -33.12
CA PRO A 627 9.83 -26.68 -32.86
C PRO A 627 10.50 -27.17 -31.59
N PHE A 628 9.69 -27.48 -30.55
CA PHE A 628 10.24 -27.68 -29.21
C PHE A 628 9.62 -28.87 -28.50
N GLU A 629 10.49 -29.67 -27.87
CA GLU A 629 10.14 -30.55 -26.77
C GLU A 629 10.29 -29.86 -25.42
N PRO A 630 9.73 -30.38 -24.30
CA PRO A 630 9.83 -29.78 -22.98
C PRO A 630 11.28 -29.51 -22.55
N ARG A 631 12.24 -30.37 -22.88
CA ARG A 631 13.68 -30.22 -22.55
C ARG A 631 14.29 -28.96 -23.16
N HIS A 632 13.98 -28.64 -24.40
CA HIS A 632 14.46 -27.43 -25.08
C HIS A 632 13.96 -26.14 -24.39
N LEU A 633 12.67 -26.12 -23.95
CA LEU A 633 12.06 -24.97 -23.33
C LEU A 633 12.57 -24.68 -21.91
N THR A 634 13.14 -25.69 -21.24
CA THR A 634 13.75 -25.51 -19.92
C THR A 634 14.98 -24.61 -20.01
N LEU A 635 15.93 -24.94 -20.91
CA LEU A 635 17.12 -24.11 -21.11
C LEU A 635 16.77 -22.76 -21.74
N LEU A 636 15.98 -22.76 -22.83
CA LEU A 636 15.53 -21.56 -23.50
C LEU A 636 14.87 -20.56 -22.52
N GLY A 637 13.93 -21.05 -21.69
CA GLY A 637 13.26 -20.24 -20.69
C GLY A 637 14.18 -19.75 -19.58
N GLY A 638 15.18 -20.56 -19.18
CA GLY A 638 16.17 -20.20 -18.18
C GLY A 638 17.04 -19.01 -18.64
N VAL A 639 17.67 -19.16 -19.83
CA VAL A 639 18.66 -18.19 -20.32
C VAL A 639 18.03 -16.91 -20.91
N THR A 640 16.85 -16.99 -21.51
CA THR A 640 16.23 -15.80 -22.15
C THR A 640 15.21 -15.08 -21.28
N ILE A 641 14.69 -15.73 -20.21
CA ILE A 641 13.60 -15.18 -19.40
C ILE A 641 13.90 -15.27 -17.91
N GLY A 642 14.12 -16.47 -17.36
CA GLY A 642 14.18 -16.72 -15.92
C GLY A 642 15.31 -15.93 -15.24
N ILE A 643 16.56 -16.15 -15.68
CA ILE A 643 17.74 -15.46 -15.15
C ILE A 643 17.65 -13.95 -15.41
N PRO A 644 17.39 -13.47 -16.65
CA PRO A 644 17.23 -12.03 -16.89
C PRO A 644 16.13 -11.39 -16.05
N SER A 645 14.94 -11.98 -15.97
CA SER A 645 13.83 -11.44 -15.16
C SER A 645 14.18 -11.36 -13.68
N GLY A 646 14.84 -12.39 -13.13
CA GLY A 646 15.23 -12.43 -11.73
C GLY A 646 16.23 -11.34 -11.37
N ILE A 647 17.25 -11.11 -12.22
CA ILE A 647 18.28 -10.08 -12.00
C ILE A 647 17.69 -8.68 -12.20
N LEU A 648 16.94 -8.46 -13.29
CA LEU A 648 16.30 -7.17 -13.57
C LEU A 648 15.26 -6.78 -12.52
N ALA A 649 14.61 -7.75 -11.86
CA ALA A 649 13.70 -7.50 -10.74
C ALA A 649 14.40 -6.87 -9.52
N LEU A 650 15.71 -6.99 -9.40
CA LEU A 650 16.48 -6.42 -8.29
C LEU A 650 17.03 -5.01 -8.58
N GLU A 651 16.90 -4.52 -9.78
CA GLU A 651 17.45 -3.23 -10.22
C GLU A 651 16.77 -2.02 -9.53
N PRO A 652 17.52 -0.96 -9.17
CA PRO A 652 16.96 0.26 -8.60
C PRO A 652 16.36 1.20 -9.66
N ASN A 653 15.28 0.79 -10.31
CA ASN A 653 14.58 1.62 -11.30
C ASN A 653 13.49 2.46 -10.63
N LYS A 654 13.73 3.76 -10.43
CA LYS A 654 12.84 4.70 -9.74
C LYS A 654 12.05 5.63 -10.68
N ASN A 655 12.10 5.39 -11.98
CA ASN A 655 11.41 6.22 -12.97
C ASN A 655 9.91 6.29 -12.68
N ARG A 656 9.29 7.40 -13.09
CA ARG A 656 7.83 7.57 -12.96
C ARG A 656 7.10 6.43 -13.69
N VAL A 657 6.09 5.87 -13.02
CA VAL A 657 5.22 4.84 -13.61
C VAL A 657 4.17 5.54 -14.45
N GLU A 658 4.18 5.27 -15.75
CA GLU A 658 3.22 5.86 -16.70
C GLU A 658 2.39 4.77 -17.37
N GLY A 659 1.13 5.07 -17.62
CA GLY A 659 0.21 4.18 -18.33
C GLY A 659 -0.28 2.99 -17.51
N ARG A 660 -1.06 2.13 -18.16
CA ARG A 660 -1.65 0.92 -17.55
C ARG A 660 -0.71 -0.25 -17.68
N PHE A 661 -0.63 -1.08 -16.64
CA PHE A 661 0.26 -2.24 -16.56
C PHE A 661 0.08 -3.23 -17.71
N LEU A 662 -1.14 -3.75 -17.91
CA LEU A 662 -1.38 -4.83 -18.87
C LEU A 662 -1.16 -4.41 -20.33
N PRO A 663 -1.71 -3.29 -20.83
CA PRO A 663 -1.44 -2.80 -22.18
C PRO A 663 0.04 -2.58 -22.43
N LYS A 664 0.77 -2.00 -21.46
CA LYS A 664 2.20 -1.73 -21.56
C LYS A 664 3.04 -3.01 -21.66
N VAL A 665 2.72 -4.01 -20.83
CA VAL A 665 3.40 -5.32 -20.84
C VAL A 665 3.17 -6.05 -22.17
N ILE A 666 1.93 -6.05 -22.68
CA ILE A 666 1.59 -6.66 -23.97
C ILE A 666 2.37 -5.97 -25.10
N MET A 667 2.32 -4.65 -25.17
CA MET A 667 2.99 -3.91 -26.24
C MET A 667 4.50 -4.07 -26.21
N ASN A 668 5.10 -4.03 -25.03
CA ASN A 668 6.53 -4.27 -24.88
C ASN A 668 6.96 -5.67 -25.33
N ALA A 669 6.08 -6.68 -25.25
CA ALA A 669 6.36 -8.06 -25.65
C ALA A 669 6.26 -8.27 -27.17
N VAL A 670 5.44 -7.46 -27.89
CA VAL A 670 5.19 -7.63 -29.35
C VAL A 670 6.47 -7.71 -30.19
N PRO A 671 7.48 -6.86 -30.04
CA PRO A 671 8.70 -6.95 -30.83
C PRO A 671 9.40 -8.31 -30.67
N GLY A 672 9.46 -8.83 -29.45
CA GLY A 672 10.03 -10.16 -29.19
C GLY A 672 9.21 -11.30 -29.82
N ILE A 673 7.89 -11.26 -29.68
CA ILE A 673 6.98 -12.26 -30.25
C ILE A 673 7.12 -12.30 -31.78
N VAL A 674 7.05 -11.15 -32.43
CA VAL A 674 7.15 -11.05 -33.91
C VAL A 674 8.52 -11.52 -34.39
N THR A 675 9.59 -11.16 -33.70
CA THR A 675 10.95 -11.60 -34.07
C THR A 675 11.12 -13.12 -33.96
N VAL A 676 10.65 -13.74 -32.87
CA VAL A 676 10.69 -15.20 -32.73
C VAL A 676 9.87 -15.86 -33.84
N MET A 677 8.66 -15.38 -34.12
CA MET A 677 7.82 -15.91 -35.18
C MET A 677 8.45 -15.80 -36.56
N ALA A 678 9.11 -14.68 -36.88
CA ALA A 678 9.85 -14.54 -38.12
C ALA A 678 10.98 -15.57 -38.26
N GLY A 679 11.70 -15.87 -37.16
CA GLY A 679 12.71 -16.92 -37.11
C GLY A 679 12.13 -18.32 -37.36
N ILE A 680 11.04 -18.65 -36.69
CA ILE A 680 10.38 -19.93 -36.88
C ILE A 680 9.88 -20.11 -38.32
N ILE A 681 9.23 -19.09 -38.88
CA ILE A 681 8.77 -19.11 -40.28
C ILE A 681 9.94 -19.26 -41.24
N ALA A 682 11.01 -18.50 -41.05
CA ALA A 682 12.22 -18.59 -41.89
C ALA A 682 12.85 -20.02 -41.86
N ILE A 683 12.92 -20.64 -40.70
CA ILE A 683 13.41 -22.01 -40.58
C ILE A 683 12.46 -23.02 -41.26
N VAL A 684 11.12 -22.87 -41.06
CA VAL A 684 10.14 -23.73 -41.76
C VAL A 684 10.31 -23.65 -43.27
N ILE A 685 10.40 -22.45 -43.84
CA ILE A 685 10.62 -22.27 -45.29
C ILE A 685 11.92 -22.89 -45.71
N THR A 686 13.01 -22.68 -44.98
CA THR A 686 14.31 -23.16 -45.34
C THR A 686 14.44 -24.71 -45.27
N THR A 687 13.80 -25.32 -44.26
CA THR A 687 13.81 -26.79 -44.11
C THR A 687 12.98 -27.50 -45.17
N GLN A 688 11.98 -26.81 -45.72
CA GLN A 688 11.15 -27.33 -46.82
C GLN A 688 11.71 -27.07 -48.24
N THR A 689 12.57 -26.05 -48.39
CA THR A 689 13.03 -25.63 -49.70
C THR A 689 14.52 -25.85 -49.95
N ILE A 690 15.40 -25.58 -48.97
CA ILE A 690 16.86 -25.59 -49.12
C ILE A 690 17.50 -26.77 -48.41
N LEU A 691 17.15 -27.02 -47.18
CA LEU A 691 17.68 -28.08 -46.35
C LEU A 691 16.67 -29.22 -46.19
N THR A 692 16.31 -29.86 -47.30
CA THR A 692 15.37 -30.97 -47.28
C THR A 692 16.01 -32.24 -46.74
N GLY A 693 15.27 -33.04 -45.95
CA GLY A 693 15.75 -34.34 -45.43
C GLY A 693 16.52 -34.28 -44.11
N LEU A 694 16.48 -33.16 -43.42
CA LEU A 694 17.04 -33.07 -42.06
C LEU A 694 16.32 -33.99 -41.07
N SER A 695 17.07 -34.56 -40.16
CA SER A 695 16.54 -35.32 -39.02
C SER A 695 15.72 -34.42 -38.08
N PRO A 696 14.82 -34.98 -37.28
CA PRO A 696 14.10 -34.20 -36.28
C PRO A 696 14.99 -33.40 -35.35
N ASP A 697 16.11 -33.98 -34.90
CA ASP A 697 17.04 -33.30 -33.97
C ASP A 697 17.77 -32.14 -34.64
N GLU A 698 18.13 -32.25 -35.90
CA GLU A 698 18.70 -31.15 -36.68
C GLU A 698 17.72 -30.00 -36.85
N GLN A 699 16.46 -30.30 -37.10
CA GLN A 699 15.39 -29.28 -37.20
C GLN A 699 15.16 -28.59 -35.84
N HIS A 700 15.09 -29.35 -34.74
CA HIS A 700 14.96 -28.79 -33.39
C HIS A 700 16.14 -27.89 -33.04
N ALA A 701 17.39 -28.25 -33.44
CA ALA A 701 18.57 -27.41 -33.22
C ALA A 701 18.46 -26.05 -33.93
N LEU A 702 18.01 -26.05 -35.20
CA LEU A 702 17.79 -24.78 -35.94
C LEU A 702 16.73 -23.89 -35.28
N TYR A 703 15.59 -24.45 -34.90
CA TYR A 703 14.55 -23.73 -34.20
C TYR A 703 15.04 -23.16 -32.87
N PHE A 704 15.77 -24.00 -32.10
CA PHE A 704 16.33 -23.62 -30.80
C PHE A 704 17.28 -22.42 -30.92
N LEU A 705 18.30 -22.53 -31.81
CA LEU A 705 19.31 -21.47 -31.99
C LEU A 705 18.73 -20.18 -32.56
N ALA A 706 17.74 -20.23 -33.48
CA ALA A 706 17.06 -19.08 -33.98
C ALA A 706 16.23 -18.37 -32.87
N THR A 707 15.54 -19.18 -32.03
CA THR A 707 14.71 -18.63 -30.95
C THR A 707 15.55 -18.08 -29.81
N VAL A 708 16.67 -18.73 -29.44
CA VAL A 708 17.63 -18.20 -28.47
C VAL A 708 18.16 -16.85 -28.91
N PHE A 709 18.58 -16.74 -30.17
CA PHE A 709 19.10 -15.47 -30.72
C PHE A 709 18.05 -14.35 -30.68
N ALA A 710 16.80 -14.64 -31.10
CA ALA A 710 15.70 -13.70 -30.99
C ALA A 710 15.43 -13.30 -29.53
N GLY A 711 15.49 -14.25 -28.61
CA GLY A 711 15.37 -14.00 -27.16
C GLY A 711 16.47 -13.07 -26.63
N TYR A 712 17.71 -13.24 -27.10
CA TYR A 712 18.81 -12.35 -26.72
C TYR A 712 18.64 -10.93 -27.25
N LEU A 713 18.11 -10.75 -28.46
CA LEU A 713 17.77 -9.41 -28.98
C LEU A 713 16.74 -8.73 -28.06
N PHE A 714 15.78 -9.49 -27.54
CA PHE A 714 14.80 -8.96 -26.60
C PHE A 714 15.40 -8.67 -25.22
N VAL A 715 16.28 -9.53 -24.70
CA VAL A 715 17.05 -9.25 -23.48
C VAL A 715 17.91 -7.99 -23.66
N PHE A 716 18.54 -7.82 -24.83
CA PHE A 716 19.28 -6.60 -25.18
C PHE A 716 18.41 -5.35 -25.05
N LYS A 717 17.22 -5.35 -25.66
CA LYS A 717 16.23 -4.25 -25.51
C LYS A 717 15.89 -3.98 -24.05
N SER A 718 15.67 -5.07 -23.28
CA SER A 718 15.26 -4.97 -21.87
C SER A 718 16.36 -4.43 -20.96
N CYS A 719 17.63 -4.56 -21.37
CA CYS A 719 18.80 -4.02 -20.69
C CYS A 719 19.19 -2.60 -21.16
N TRP A 720 18.52 -2.04 -22.16
CA TRP A 720 18.84 -0.70 -22.66
C TRP A 720 18.20 0.42 -21.80
N PRO A 721 18.96 1.50 -21.41
CA PRO A 721 20.39 1.70 -21.60
C PRO A 721 21.24 0.80 -20.69
N PHE A 722 22.40 0.37 -21.22
CA PHE A 722 23.28 -0.55 -20.51
C PHE A 722 23.96 0.12 -19.31
N ASN A 723 23.99 -0.59 -18.21
CA ASN A 723 24.85 -0.35 -17.05
C ASN A 723 25.74 -1.58 -16.80
N LEU A 724 26.61 -1.54 -15.80
CA LEU A 724 27.50 -2.66 -15.48
C LEU A 724 26.74 -3.97 -15.19
N LEU A 725 25.64 -3.87 -14.45
CA LEU A 725 24.78 -5.03 -14.14
C LEU A 725 24.20 -5.64 -15.41
N HIS A 726 23.71 -4.81 -16.33
CA HIS A 726 23.14 -5.23 -17.60
C HIS A 726 24.19 -5.88 -18.49
N ALA A 727 25.42 -5.33 -18.55
CA ALA A 727 26.51 -5.91 -19.32
C ALA A 727 26.91 -7.28 -18.76
N VAL A 728 27.07 -7.40 -17.44
CA VAL A 728 27.38 -8.67 -16.77
C VAL A 728 26.26 -9.69 -16.98
N LEU A 729 25.01 -9.30 -16.87
CA LEU A 729 23.85 -10.15 -17.14
C LEU A 729 23.90 -10.67 -18.59
N PHE A 730 24.01 -9.75 -19.56
CA PHE A 730 23.97 -10.09 -20.98
C PHE A 730 25.09 -11.04 -21.38
N VAL A 731 26.34 -10.74 -20.99
CA VAL A 731 27.50 -11.58 -21.24
C VAL A 731 27.40 -12.92 -20.47
N GLY A 732 26.98 -12.88 -19.22
CA GLY A 732 26.84 -14.05 -18.37
C GLY A 732 25.83 -15.08 -18.90
N VAL A 733 24.70 -14.60 -19.45
CA VAL A 733 23.67 -15.47 -20.04
C VAL A 733 24.19 -16.12 -21.35
N ILE A 734 24.94 -15.36 -22.17
CA ILE A 734 25.61 -15.92 -23.37
C ILE A 734 26.64 -16.97 -22.94
N ALA A 735 27.49 -16.62 -21.97
CA ALA A 735 28.53 -17.57 -21.48
C ALA A 735 27.91 -18.86 -20.92
N LEU A 736 26.78 -18.73 -20.19
CA LEU A 736 26.06 -19.92 -19.67
C LEU A 736 25.56 -20.83 -20.80
N LEU A 737 25.00 -20.26 -21.88
CA LEU A 737 24.58 -21.08 -23.03
C LEU A 737 25.75 -21.78 -23.70
N VAL A 738 26.86 -21.06 -23.94
CA VAL A 738 28.08 -21.60 -24.52
C VAL A 738 28.61 -22.73 -23.61
N LEU A 739 28.61 -22.53 -22.31
CA LEU A 739 29.02 -23.53 -21.33
C LEU A 739 28.14 -24.80 -21.42
N CYS A 740 26.83 -24.69 -21.53
CA CYS A 740 25.92 -25.82 -21.72
C CYS A 740 26.18 -26.59 -23.01
N TYR A 741 26.68 -25.93 -24.06
CA TYR A 741 27.01 -26.56 -25.32
C TYR A 741 28.35 -27.31 -25.30
N PHE A 742 29.35 -26.80 -24.56
CA PHE A 742 30.73 -27.31 -24.65
C PHE A 742 31.21 -28.08 -23.42
N VAL A 743 30.61 -27.86 -22.25
CA VAL A 743 31.01 -28.52 -21.02
C VAL A 743 30.29 -29.85 -20.87
N GLN A 744 31.08 -30.92 -20.70
CA GLN A 744 30.60 -32.24 -20.37
C GLN A 744 30.93 -32.50 -18.88
N LEU A 745 29.91 -32.68 -18.05
CA LEU A 745 30.11 -33.07 -16.66
C LEU A 745 30.13 -34.61 -16.56
N SER A 746 31.01 -35.16 -15.75
CA SER A 746 31.21 -36.64 -15.63
C SER A 746 30.01 -37.39 -15.05
N PHE A 747 29.03 -36.65 -14.46
CA PHE A 747 27.87 -37.24 -13.80
C PHE A 747 26.53 -36.85 -14.44
N ILE A 748 26.49 -35.90 -15.40
CA ILE A 748 25.27 -35.48 -16.13
C ILE A 748 25.69 -35.12 -17.56
N ASP A 749 25.08 -35.76 -18.55
CA ASP A 749 25.13 -35.26 -19.92
C ASP A 749 24.17 -34.07 -20.12
N ILE A 750 24.71 -32.89 -19.93
CA ILE A 750 23.95 -31.60 -20.04
C ILE A 750 23.29 -31.50 -21.41
N GLN A 751 23.92 -32.05 -22.45
CA GLN A 751 23.44 -31.90 -23.83
C GLN A 751 22.23 -32.79 -24.09
N SER A 752 22.32 -34.08 -23.71
CA SER A 752 21.19 -34.99 -23.77
C SER A 752 20.03 -34.46 -22.90
N PHE A 753 20.35 -33.99 -21.68
CA PHE A 753 19.35 -33.43 -20.76
C PHE A 753 18.56 -32.26 -21.36
N PHE A 754 19.22 -31.34 -22.08
CA PHE A 754 18.56 -30.19 -22.75
C PHE A 754 18.21 -30.43 -24.21
N GLY A 755 18.51 -31.61 -24.80
CA GLY A 755 18.30 -31.95 -26.21
C GLY A 755 19.14 -31.11 -27.18
N LEU A 756 20.38 -30.75 -26.79
CA LEU A 756 21.27 -29.93 -27.62
C LEU A 756 21.99 -30.80 -28.66
N TYR A 757 21.71 -30.54 -29.92
CA TYR A 757 22.35 -31.26 -31.04
C TYR A 757 23.69 -30.62 -31.43
N ARG A 758 24.76 -31.39 -31.49
CA ARG A 758 26.14 -30.97 -31.83
C ARG A 758 26.48 -31.05 -33.32
N GLY A 759 25.77 -31.84 -34.06
CA GLY A 759 26.08 -32.16 -35.46
C GLY A 759 25.73 -31.08 -36.47
N ILE A 760 25.82 -29.79 -36.07
CA ILE A 760 25.45 -28.69 -36.95
C ILE A 760 26.40 -28.58 -38.14
N THR A 761 25.89 -28.82 -39.34
CA THR A 761 26.67 -28.80 -40.58
C THR A 761 27.00 -27.39 -41.02
N PRO A 762 28.05 -27.19 -41.85
CA PRO A 762 28.37 -25.88 -42.42
C PRO A 762 27.20 -25.23 -43.20
N ALA A 763 26.35 -26.06 -43.83
CA ALA A 763 25.14 -25.58 -44.51
C ALA A 763 24.12 -25.01 -43.52
N MET A 764 23.90 -25.69 -42.40
CA MET A 764 23.03 -25.21 -41.32
C MET A 764 23.52 -23.89 -40.71
N TRP A 765 24.87 -23.75 -40.51
CA TRP A 765 25.46 -22.49 -40.05
C TRP A 765 25.25 -21.33 -41.01
N LYS A 766 25.36 -21.58 -42.33
CA LYS A 766 25.06 -20.54 -43.32
C LYS A 766 23.60 -20.08 -43.27
N VAL A 767 22.69 -21.03 -43.14
CA VAL A 767 21.24 -20.70 -42.96
C VAL A 767 21.01 -19.94 -41.70
N LEU A 768 21.56 -20.37 -40.56
CA LEU A 768 21.44 -19.63 -39.27
C LEU A 768 21.96 -18.21 -39.38
N ALA A 769 23.11 -18.00 -40.05
CA ALA A 769 23.66 -16.65 -40.24
C ALA A 769 22.71 -15.73 -41.05
N VAL A 770 22.07 -16.27 -42.08
CA VAL A 770 21.06 -15.52 -42.86
C VAL A 770 19.80 -15.25 -41.98
N VAL A 771 19.30 -16.25 -41.28
CA VAL A 771 18.15 -16.11 -40.39
C VAL A 771 18.45 -15.10 -39.31
N TRP A 772 19.59 -15.17 -38.62
CA TRP A 772 19.99 -14.19 -37.60
C TRP A 772 20.07 -12.75 -38.14
N SER A 773 20.56 -12.57 -39.36
CA SER A 773 20.59 -11.28 -40.03
C SER A 773 19.16 -10.74 -40.26
N ILE A 774 18.24 -11.59 -40.72
CA ILE A 774 16.82 -11.25 -40.87
C ILE A 774 16.22 -10.87 -39.50
N LEU A 775 16.51 -11.63 -38.45
CA LEU A 775 16.01 -11.37 -37.09
C LEU A 775 16.46 -10.01 -36.55
N VAL A 776 17.72 -9.63 -36.79
CA VAL A 776 18.21 -8.27 -36.42
C VAL A 776 17.42 -7.18 -37.13
N VAL A 777 17.16 -7.32 -38.43
CA VAL A 777 16.41 -6.34 -39.19
C VAL A 777 14.95 -6.25 -38.73
N VAL A 778 14.28 -7.41 -38.57
CA VAL A 778 12.90 -7.48 -38.08
C VAL A 778 12.80 -6.88 -36.67
N PHE A 779 13.72 -7.23 -35.79
CA PHE A 779 13.74 -6.72 -34.42
C PHE A 779 13.95 -5.21 -34.39
N ALA A 780 14.91 -4.68 -35.16
CA ALA A 780 15.16 -3.24 -35.23
C ALA A 780 13.94 -2.48 -35.78
N ALA A 781 13.30 -3.00 -36.81
CA ALA A 781 12.06 -2.42 -37.35
C ALA A 781 10.93 -2.42 -36.31
N MET A 782 10.73 -3.54 -35.63
CA MET A 782 9.70 -3.67 -34.60
C MET A 782 9.99 -2.78 -33.39
N TRP A 783 11.26 -2.63 -32.99
CA TRP A 783 11.65 -1.72 -31.91
C TRP A 783 11.44 -0.26 -32.29
N ALA A 784 11.72 0.13 -33.52
CA ALA A 784 11.45 1.48 -34.03
C ALA A 784 9.95 1.78 -34.07
N LEU A 785 9.13 0.81 -34.52
CA LEU A 785 7.67 0.91 -34.50
C LEU A 785 7.11 1.01 -33.08
N ASP A 786 7.62 0.20 -32.16
CA ASP A 786 7.24 0.26 -30.75
C ASP A 786 7.53 1.67 -30.18
N LYS A 787 8.72 2.21 -30.41
CA LYS A 787 9.08 3.56 -29.95
C LYS A 787 8.17 4.67 -30.54
N LYS A 788 7.70 4.50 -31.78
CA LYS A 788 6.86 5.48 -32.48
C LYS A 788 5.39 5.39 -32.09
N TYR A 789 4.85 4.19 -31.91
CA TYR A 789 3.41 3.96 -31.79
C TYR A 789 2.97 3.44 -30.42
N ASN A 790 3.88 3.17 -29.49
CA ASN A 790 3.59 2.54 -28.19
C ASN A 790 2.48 3.26 -27.43
N VAL A 791 2.52 4.59 -27.33
CA VAL A 791 1.52 5.38 -26.59
C VAL A 791 0.12 5.21 -27.22
N ARG A 792 0.02 5.31 -28.55
CA ARG A 792 -1.27 5.20 -29.26
C ARG A 792 -1.88 3.79 -29.14
N PHE A 793 -1.05 2.76 -29.20
CA PHE A 793 -1.51 1.38 -29.01
C PHE A 793 -1.87 1.08 -27.55
N GLN A 794 -1.14 1.60 -26.57
CA GLN A 794 -1.50 1.45 -25.16
C GLN A 794 -2.88 2.02 -24.87
N THR A 795 -3.24 3.18 -25.43
CA THR A 795 -4.59 3.74 -25.28
C THR A 795 -5.63 2.83 -25.92
N THR A 796 -5.40 2.35 -27.14
CA THR A 796 -6.35 1.45 -27.82
C THR A 796 -6.55 0.14 -27.08
N VAL A 797 -5.48 -0.49 -26.58
CA VAL A 797 -5.57 -1.73 -25.78
C VAL A 797 -6.23 -1.46 -24.42
N GLY A 798 -5.97 -0.30 -23.83
CA GLY A 798 -6.64 0.15 -22.60
C GLY A 798 -8.15 0.29 -22.78
N ASP A 799 -8.60 0.90 -23.89
CA ASP A 799 -10.02 1.05 -24.21
C ASP A 799 -10.72 -0.31 -24.43
N ILE A 800 -9.99 -1.28 -25.00
CA ILE A 800 -10.51 -2.66 -25.14
C ILE A 800 -10.63 -3.32 -23.76
N GLU A 801 -9.66 -3.14 -22.90
CA GLU A 801 -9.68 -3.66 -21.52
C GLU A 801 -10.88 -3.11 -20.76
N ASP A 802 -11.13 -1.80 -20.81
CA ASP A 802 -12.27 -1.16 -20.16
C ASP A 802 -13.62 -1.71 -20.66
N LYS A 803 -13.76 -1.90 -21.97
CA LYS A 803 -14.98 -2.49 -22.55
C LYS A 803 -15.21 -3.93 -22.08
N ILE A 804 -14.15 -4.70 -21.90
CA ILE A 804 -14.23 -6.08 -21.37
C ILE A 804 -14.63 -6.04 -19.90
N ASP A 805 -14.04 -5.15 -19.09
CA ASP A 805 -14.33 -5.02 -17.68
C ASP A 805 -15.76 -4.54 -17.42
N LEU A 806 -16.24 -3.53 -18.14
CA LEU A 806 -17.63 -3.07 -18.09
C LEU A 806 -18.63 -4.20 -18.39
N ARG A 807 -18.38 -4.98 -19.44
CA ARG A 807 -19.22 -6.15 -19.75
C ARG A 807 -19.19 -7.21 -18.64
N HIS A 808 -18.03 -7.40 -18.01
CA HIS A 808 -17.90 -8.36 -16.91
C HIS A 808 -18.66 -7.89 -15.66
N GLU A 809 -18.60 -6.61 -15.33
CA GLU A 809 -19.39 -6.02 -14.25
C GLU A 809 -20.90 -6.12 -14.51
N GLU A 810 -21.36 -5.85 -15.72
CA GLU A 810 -22.77 -6.02 -16.08
C GLU A 810 -23.24 -7.46 -15.91
N VAL A 811 -22.41 -8.43 -16.31
CA VAL A 811 -22.73 -9.87 -16.14
C VAL A 811 -22.75 -10.25 -14.66
N LEU A 812 -21.85 -9.70 -13.84
CA LEU A 812 -21.84 -9.93 -12.39
C LEU A 812 -23.08 -9.33 -11.72
N LYS A 813 -23.43 -8.08 -12.02
CA LYS A 813 -24.64 -7.42 -11.51
C LYS A 813 -25.92 -8.21 -11.88
N LYS A 814 -26.02 -8.72 -13.12
CA LYS A 814 -27.11 -9.59 -13.54
C LYS A 814 -27.15 -10.93 -12.80
N ARG A 815 -26.00 -11.51 -12.48
CA ARG A 815 -25.89 -12.74 -11.66
C ARG A 815 -26.28 -12.52 -10.21
N GLU A 816 -25.89 -11.41 -9.62
CA GLU A 816 -26.25 -11.03 -8.24
C GLU A 816 -27.74 -10.72 -8.13
N ALA A 817 -28.31 -9.99 -9.09
CA ALA A 817 -29.76 -9.75 -9.15
C ALA A 817 -30.56 -11.07 -9.27
N LYS A 818 -30.11 -12.01 -10.11
CA LYS A 818 -30.73 -13.36 -10.18
C LYS A 818 -30.57 -14.17 -8.91
N LYS A 819 -29.43 -14.02 -8.18
CA LYS A 819 -29.24 -14.68 -6.88
C LYS A 819 -30.13 -14.08 -5.79
N ALA A 820 -30.31 -12.76 -5.80
CA ALA A 820 -31.23 -12.07 -4.88
C ALA A 820 -32.66 -12.46 -5.14
N GLU A 821 -33.08 -12.53 -6.39
CA GLU A 821 -34.42 -12.98 -6.80
C GLU A 821 -34.70 -14.44 -6.41
N ARG A 822 -33.68 -15.34 -6.55
CA ARG A 822 -33.81 -16.74 -6.11
C ARG A 822 -33.84 -16.87 -4.58
N LYS A 823 -33.18 -15.98 -3.83
CA LYS A 823 -33.26 -15.94 -2.35
C LYS A 823 -34.64 -15.43 -1.90
N ALA A 824 -35.14 -14.38 -2.53
CA ALA A 824 -36.48 -13.85 -2.25
C ALA A 824 -37.60 -14.88 -2.55
N LYS A 825 -37.49 -15.66 -3.66
CA LYS A 825 -38.42 -16.78 -3.96
C LYS A 825 -38.27 -17.99 -3.03
N LYS A 826 -37.22 -18.14 -2.29
CA LYS A 826 -37.03 -19.20 -1.28
C LYS A 826 -37.49 -18.79 0.13
N SER A 827 -37.64 -17.49 0.39
CA SER A 827 -38.13 -16.93 1.65
C SER A 827 -39.66 -16.63 1.63
N LEU A 828 -40.30 -16.75 0.49
CA LEU A 828 -41.76 -16.89 0.27
C LEU A 828 -42.16 -18.38 0.19
#